data_83c383859e388f549521a101577ac04a
#
_entry.id   83c383859e388f549521a101577ac04a
#
_cell.length_a   1.000
_cell.length_b   1.000
_cell.length_c   1.000
_cell.angle_alpha   90.00
_cell.angle_beta   90.00
_cell.angle_gamma   90.00
#
_symmetry.space_group_name_H-M   'P 1'
#
loop_
_entity.id
_entity.type
_entity.pdbx_description
1 polymer ?
#
loop_
_entity_poly.entity_id
_entity_poly.type
_entity_poly.pdbx_seq_one_letter_code
_entity_poly.pdbx_strand_id
1 'polypeptide(L)'
;MNNFAKRYAAFAIANRKLILALMAFFTLFMGYFIQDLDIRNDPDTLLPETNRYVATNAYGEQKFGFGNIMVVGFVLKDCVGGNDPYADADEIIHFDPETGLRIHESAPVKMTQNICEAAGGAWETLDDVYQPWFVNMVQKAHNDMVALKHSRGNNFMDIAAQKIKYMGTSEDGGLKFERLIPVSGINTTDKYVAGKQLAHLKKGIETNPVLAPMLMLKQAKNGTRCEFAQEGWYDEDLCKAKGFFIVGDYADTVKSDYLPWVTSTIALVDAIKAEHGDRVEVRIAGEPYFLAFMLYDLVQKWWLFAISFLIVVAMLWYLNKGWRGSVFPLIGVVATIIITLGLMGFTAYKLTTMMVLTPMLLLAIGTGHAVQVVRRYQSELHTNGILPMSAAERAIAATIVPATLAIVTDMVGFFTLSFVDISFYKAYAYFGMFGMMTILITTTTIAPILMAMFPGKNTQVDPSMVEASKFEKGMAKTLTSVIMGKMKIIPIGMVVALVAWSAVQTKVFEPTVDSPMPGVEVGINYSRAAFKYDSDANIDLRRLGEVMPGVISVNIPIRGKVEHFPMLPACEYDGSQEPGTKCWDEDEDAPQGAFNNAEVMAAIEKTEDWMRSHPNIGFTGSYIQFLKIVNMLMMTPEGEEPNLKYFHVPNTAFIEKNMDVYGDKEDPTWVPNANEIVTGFNGLLEANTNAGDLDSFVAKGWNEGVIMGFVNTMDPVKTHQTVKDIQAFFKENENKKGFNLVEWGYKSGDTILMPESGKTVIIEDSGTDTVAVGGFLGATEATHDVAEVEYIRSPLITALAIFVIAALIFGSPLIAAILTSTLLVTLFGQYGLGAYFTSVENWSGNLHFATLVSLSIAMGLGVDYGIYMISRLREEMQLTGGQWAKSLQNTLETTGAAVFASIVVLLASFIPLLMTQLANTWALGVFISEALIIDVVLALTIIPLLVYVFKPKYVFGDKK
;
A
#
# COMPACT_ATOMS: atom_id res chain seq x y z
N MET A 1 -27.74 37.35 2.31
CA MET A 1 -27.68 36.18 1.45
C MET A 1 -28.73 36.13 0.35
N ASN A 2 -30.04 36.39 0.66
CA ASN A 2 -31.10 36.24 -0.35
C ASN A 2 -30.96 37.15 -1.60
N ASN A 3 -30.42 38.38 -1.47
CA ASN A 3 -30.20 39.28 -2.60
C ASN A 3 -29.03 38.83 -3.53
N PHE A 4 -28.00 38.22 -2.99
CA PHE A 4 -26.87 37.68 -3.79
C PHE A 4 -27.35 36.49 -4.64
N ALA A 5 -28.03 35.52 -4.02
CA ALA A 5 -28.53 34.34 -4.73
C ALA A 5 -29.44 34.69 -5.91
N LYS A 6 -30.38 35.66 -5.70
CA LYS A 6 -31.26 36.13 -6.76
C LYS A 6 -30.50 36.85 -7.90
N ARG A 7 -29.53 37.71 -7.54
CA ARG A 7 -28.68 38.39 -8.54
C ARG A 7 -27.82 37.40 -9.34
N TYR A 8 -27.22 36.42 -8.67
CA TYR A 8 -26.47 35.37 -9.33
C TYR A 8 -27.32 34.53 -10.28
N ALA A 9 -28.49 34.07 -9.84
CA ALA A 9 -29.43 33.32 -10.68
C ALA A 9 -29.87 34.09 -11.91
N ALA A 10 -30.25 35.37 -11.75
CA ALA A 10 -30.62 36.23 -12.88
C ALA A 10 -29.45 36.44 -13.87
N PHE A 11 -28.23 36.66 -13.37
CA PHE A 11 -27.01 36.74 -14.19
C PHE A 11 -26.77 35.42 -14.93
N ALA A 12 -26.86 34.28 -14.28
CA ALA A 12 -26.64 32.97 -14.89
C ALA A 12 -27.64 32.68 -16.01
N ILE A 13 -28.91 32.98 -15.82
CA ILE A 13 -29.95 32.80 -16.84
C ILE A 13 -29.79 33.80 -18.00
N ALA A 14 -29.47 35.08 -17.73
CA ALA A 14 -29.22 36.06 -18.74
C ALA A 14 -28.05 35.68 -19.65
N ASN A 15 -26.97 35.20 -19.08
CA ASN A 15 -25.71 34.82 -19.78
C ASN A 15 -25.59 33.32 -20.08
N ARG A 16 -26.66 32.56 -20.07
CA ARG A 16 -26.67 31.09 -20.17
C ARG A 16 -25.87 30.52 -21.35
N LYS A 17 -25.96 31.17 -22.54
CA LYS A 17 -25.24 30.73 -23.75
C LYS A 17 -23.72 30.89 -23.57
N LEU A 18 -23.28 32.00 -23.00
CA LEU A 18 -21.89 32.29 -22.73
C LEU A 18 -21.35 31.34 -21.68
N ILE A 19 -22.10 31.07 -20.58
CA ILE A 19 -21.68 30.13 -19.50
C ILE A 19 -21.52 28.73 -20.06
N LEU A 20 -22.48 28.24 -20.86
CA LEU A 20 -22.39 26.92 -21.49
C LEU A 20 -21.22 26.85 -22.51
N ALA A 21 -20.99 27.91 -23.32
CA ALA A 21 -19.88 27.94 -24.25
C ALA A 21 -18.51 27.92 -23.52
N LEU A 22 -18.36 28.72 -22.47
CA LEU A 22 -17.15 28.75 -21.64
C LEU A 22 -16.92 27.40 -20.96
N MET A 23 -17.96 26.77 -20.44
CA MET A 23 -17.86 25.46 -19.81
C MET A 23 -17.46 24.37 -20.83
N ALA A 24 -18.08 24.37 -22.01
CA ALA A 24 -17.72 23.42 -23.07
C ALA A 24 -16.29 23.66 -23.55
N PHE A 25 -15.87 24.89 -23.74
CA PHE A 25 -14.50 25.26 -24.10
C PHE A 25 -13.51 24.76 -23.03
N PHE A 26 -13.79 25.04 -21.75
CA PHE A 26 -12.90 24.65 -20.64
C PHE A 26 -12.83 23.12 -20.48
N THR A 27 -13.98 22.44 -20.69
CA THR A 27 -14.01 20.97 -20.67
C THR A 27 -13.17 20.38 -21.82
N LEU A 28 -13.29 20.91 -23.04
CA LEU A 28 -12.50 20.45 -24.19
C LEU A 28 -11.03 20.80 -24.04
N PHE A 29 -10.72 22.01 -23.56
CA PHE A 29 -9.35 22.45 -23.31
C PHE A 29 -8.65 21.60 -22.29
N MET A 30 -9.27 21.36 -21.12
CA MET A 30 -8.70 20.48 -20.10
C MET A 30 -8.70 19.02 -20.55
N GLY A 31 -9.74 18.57 -21.28
CA GLY A 31 -9.82 17.22 -21.83
C GLY A 31 -8.66 16.86 -22.76
N TYR A 32 -8.07 17.85 -23.43
CA TYR A 32 -6.88 17.65 -24.27
C TYR A 32 -5.68 17.15 -23.44
N PHE A 33 -5.51 17.63 -22.22
CA PHE A 33 -4.39 17.25 -21.35
C PHE A 33 -4.57 15.88 -20.65
N ILE A 34 -5.71 15.22 -20.80
CA ILE A 34 -5.88 13.86 -20.28
C ILE A 34 -4.89 12.88 -20.93
N GLN A 35 -4.47 13.13 -22.16
CA GLN A 35 -3.47 12.32 -22.84
C GLN A 35 -2.08 12.40 -22.20
N ASP A 36 -1.82 13.45 -21.42
CA ASP A 36 -0.54 13.67 -20.72
C ASP A 36 -0.56 13.10 -19.28
N LEU A 37 -1.62 12.38 -18.91
CA LEU A 37 -1.68 11.69 -17.63
C LEU A 37 -0.67 10.54 -17.59
N ASP A 38 0.23 10.60 -16.63
CA ASP A 38 1.19 9.55 -16.31
C ASP A 38 0.73 8.81 -15.05
N ILE A 39 0.41 7.53 -15.19
CA ILE A 39 -0.03 6.70 -14.07
C ILE A 39 1.18 5.93 -13.57
N ARG A 40 1.64 6.26 -12.37
CA ARG A 40 2.77 5.61 -11.71
C ARG A 40 2.39 5.15 -10.31
N ASN A 41 2.79 3.95 -10.00
CA ASN A 41 2.61 3.39 -8.66
C ASN A 41 3.99 3.25 -8.00
N ASP A 42 4.61 4.38 -7.72
CA ASP A 42 5.96 4.45 -7.19
C ASP A 42 5.90 4.72 -5.68
N PRO A 43 6.34 3.79 -4.82
CA PRO A 43 6.34 3.96 -3.36
C PRO A 43 7.16 5.18 -2.91
N ASP A 44 8.26 5.49 -3.62
CA ASP A 44 9.12 6.62 -3.30
C ASP A 44 8.41 7.97 -3.47
N THR A 45 7.29 7.99 -4.23
CA THR A 45 6.44 9.18 -4.36
C THR A 45 5.35 9.27 -3.29
N LEU A 46 5.15 8.25 -2.47
CA LEU A 46 4.15 8.27 -1.40
C LEU A 46 4.54 9.25 -0.29
N LEU A 47 5.83 9.27 0.07
CA LEU A 47 6.39 10.10 1.11
C LEU A 47 7.45 11.05 0.53
N PRO A 48 7.79 12.15 1.23
CA PRO A 48 8.87 13.04 0.80
C PRO A 48 10.20 12.29 0.69
N GLU A 49 11.02 12.64 -0.31
CA GLU A 49 12.39 12.12 -0.46
C GLU A 49 13.27 12.41 0.78
N THR A 50 12.87 13.38 1.59
CA THR A 50 13.55 13.76 2.85
C THR A 50 13.20 12.87 4.03
N ASN A 51 12.22 11.95 3.88
CA ASN A 51 11.91 10.96 4.92
C ASN A 51 13.08 9.99 5.06
N ARG A 52 13.52 9.74 6.30
CA ARG A 52 14.71 8.93 6.60
C ARG A 52 14.67 7.52 6.01
N TYR A 53 13.55 6.85 6.05
CA TYR A 53 13.40 5.49 5.51
C TYR A 53 13.40 5.50 3.97
N VAL A 54 12.69 6.46 3.37
CA VAL A 54 12.64 6.64 1.91
C VAL A 54 14.03 6.96 1.36
N ALA A 55 14.74 7.91 1.99
CA ALA A 55 16.09 8.29 1.60
C ALA A 55 17.09 7.13 1.75
N THR A 56 16.99 6.35 2.85
CA THR A 56 17.82 5.17 3.09
C THR A 56 17.54 4.09 2.03
N ASN A 57 16.26 3.86 1.72
CA ASN A 57 15.87 2.89 0.69
C ASN A 57 16.41 3.31 -0.68
N ALA A 58 16.13 4.54 -1.11
CA ALA A 58 16.58 5.06 -2.40
C ALA A 58 18.11 5.01 -2.56
N TYR A 59 18.87 5.30 -1.49
CA TYR A 59 20.32 5.15 -1.51
C TYR A 59 20.74 3.70 -1.71
N GLY A 60 20.16 2.78 -0.94
CA GLY A 60 20.46 1.35 -1.04
C GLY A 60 20.18 0.80 -2.44
N GLU A 61 19.03 1.18 -3.02
CA GLU A 61 18.66 0.79 -4.39
C GLU A 61 19.62 1.30 -5.45
N GLN A 62 19.99 2.58 -5.39
CA GLN A 62 20.87 3.19 -6.38
C GLN A 62 22.32 2.72 -6.24
N LYS A 63 22.77 2.42 -5.02
CA LYS A 63 24.16 2.05 -4.75
C LYS A 63 24.45 0.57 -4.94
N PHE A 64 23.54 -0.29 -4.42
CA PHE A 64 23.78 -1.73 -4.35
C PHE A 64 22.82 -2.55 -5.24
N GLY A 65 21.78 -1.92 -5.77
CA GLY A 65 20.65 -2.62 -6.38
C GLY A 65 19.69 -3.21 -5.33
N PHE A 66 18.90 -4.21 -5.71
CA PHE A 66 17.90 -4.87 -4.85
C PHE A 66 16.77 -3.99 -4.31
N GLY A 67 16.43 -2.94 -5.04
CA GLY A 67 15.24 -2.14 -4.75
C GLY A 67 13.98 -2.75 -5.31
N ASN A 68 14.00 -3.10 -6.59
CA ASN A 68 12.85 -3.64 -7.30
C ASN A 68 12.95 -5.16 -7.44
N ILE A 69 12.83 -5.86 -6.33
CA ILE A 69 13.01 -7.32 -6.26
C ILE A 69 11.70 -8.05 -6.57
N MET A 70 11.73 -8.93 -7.57
CA MET A 70 10.68 -9.89 -7.85
C MET A 70 11.20 -11.31 -7.56
N VAL A 71 10.39 -12.09 -6.87
CA VAL A 71 10.69 -13.48 -6.56
C VAL A 71 9.71 -14.38 -7.28
N VAL A 72 10.22 -15.40 -7.96
CA VAL A 72 9.43 -16.49 -8.55
C VAL A 72 9.87 -17.79 -7.94
N GLY A 73 8.95 -18.45 -7.23
CA GLY A 73 9.16 -19.74 -6.60
C GLY A 73 8.59 -20.89 -7.42
N PHE A 74 9.34 -21.98 -7.51
CA PHE A 74 8.98 -23.23 -8.20
C PHE A 74 8.97 -24.34 -7.18
N VAL A 75 7.77 -24.81 -6.79
CA VAL A 75 7.58 -25.80 -5.75
C VAL A 75 7.10 -27.11 -6.37
N LEU A 76 7.78 -28.22 -6.10
CA LEU A 76 7.33 -29.53 -6.55
C LEU A 76 6.07 -29.95 -5.81
N LYS A 77 5.04 -30.36 -6.56
CA LYS A 77 3.76 -30.82 -6.02
C LYS A 77 3.85 -32.26 -5.57
N ASP A 78 3.20 -32.61 -4.48
CA ASP A 78 2.98 -33.99 -4.05
C ASP A 78 1.77 -34.63 -4.77
N CYS A 79 0.92 -33.81 -5.40
CA CYS A 79 -0.24 -34.25 -6.18
C CYS A 79 -0.09 -33.86 -7.63
N VAL A 80 -0.06 -34.84 -8.54
CA VAL A 80 0.15 -34.63 -9.97
C VAL A 80 -1.15 -34.79 -10.72
N GLY A 81 -1.49 -33.82 -11.57
CA GLY A 81 -2.59 -33.91 -12.53
C GLY A 81 -4.01 -33.81 -11.96
N GLY A 82 -4.18 -33.46 -10.69
CA GLY A 82 -5.49 -33.15 -10.11
C GLY A 82 -5.89 -31.68 -10.30
N ASN A 83 -7.18 -31.38 -10.14
CA ASN A 83 -7.61 -30.02 -9.93
C ASN A 83 -6.90 -29.48 -8.68
N ASP A 84 -6.50 -28.21 -8.69
CA ASP A 84 -5.84 -27.61 -7.52
C ASP A 84 -6.80 -27.66 -6.32
N PRO A 85 -6.58 -28.57 -5.36
CA PRO A 85 -7.50 -28.73 -4.24
C PRO A 85 -7.38 -27.57 -3.24
N TYR A 86 -6.40 -26.68 -3.45
CA TYR A 86 -6.25 -25.45 -2.67
C TYR A 86 -7.11 -24.29 -3.20
N ALA A 87 -7.57 -24.36 -4.46
CA ALA A 87 -8.52 -23.36 -4.99
C ALA A 87 -9.86 -23.37 -4.22
N ASP A 88 -10.27 -24.54 -3.69
CA ASP A 88 -11.51 -24.69 -2.93
C ASP A 88 -11.27 -24.88 -1.40
N ALA A 89 -10.02 -25.04 -0.96
CA ALA A 89 -9.71 -25.36 0.45
C ALA A 89 -9.80 -24.15 1.40
N ASP A 90 -9.93 -22.95 0.87
CA ASP A 90 -10.14 -21.74 1.68
C ASP A 90 -11.55 -21.69 2.36
N GLU A 91 -12.42 -22.64 2.06
CA GLU A 91 -13.74 -22.81 2.71
C GLU A 91 -13.80 -23.84 3.84
N ILE A 92 -12.69 -24.53 4.18
CA ILE A 92 -12.70 -25.44 5.34
C ILE A 92 -12.60 -24.64 6.62
N ILE A 93 -13.78 -24.30 7.13
CA ILE A 93 -13.95 -23.63 8.42
C ILE A 93 -13.74 -24.69 9.50
N HIS A 94 -12.64 -24.60 10.24
CA HIS A 94 -12.46 -25.35 11.48
C HIS A 94 -13.09 -24.59 12.66
N PHE A 95 -13.88 -25.29 13.46
CA PHE A 95 -14.39 -24.77 14.73
C PHE A 95 -13.63 -25.44 15.86
N ASP A 96 -13.22 -24.65 16.85
CA ASP A 96 -12.66 -25.15 18.09
C ASP A 96 -13.74 -26.03 18.78
N PRO A 97 -13.46 -27.32 19.01
CA PRO A 97 -14.43 -28.21 19.62
C PRO A 97 -14.76 -27.87 21.08
N GLU A 98 -13.91 -27.10 21.79
CA GLU A 98 -14.16 -26.71 23.18
C GLU A 98 -14.87 -25.37 23.31
N THR A 99 -14.58 -24.41 22.43
CA THR A 99 -15.12 -23.04 22.52
C THR A 99 -16.24 -22.77 21.50
N GLY A 100 -16.40 -23.62 20.47
CA GLY A 100 -17.31 -23.40 19.34
C GLY A 100 -16.97 -22.19 18.48
N LEU A 101 -15.85 -21.54 18.74
CA LEU A 101 -15.35 -20.41 17.95
C LEU A 101 -14.69 -20.90 16.67
N ARG A 102 -14.81 -20.12 15.64
CA ARG A 102 -14.14 -20.35 14.35
C ARG A 102 -12.64 -20.26 14.60
N ILE A 103 -11.93 -21.38 14.53
CA ILE A 103 -10.47 -21.36 14.55
C ILE A 103 -10.03 -21.10 13.13
N HIS A 104 -9.40 -19.97 12.95
CA HIS A 104 -8.62 -19.66 11.78
C HIS A 104 -7.16 -19.89 12.13
N GLU A 105 -6.75 -21.12 12.23
CA GLU A 105 -5.36 -21.41 12.01
C GLU A 105 -5.14 -21.34 10.50
N SER A 106 -4.29 -20.43 10.06
CA SER A 106 -3.65 -20.43 8.76
C SER A 106 -2.61 -21.56 8.64
N ALA A 107 -2.96 -22.74 9.18
CA ALA A 107 -2.20 -23.93 8.87
C ALA A 107 -2.52 -24.25 7.41
N PRO A 108 -1.53 -24.28 6.51
CA PRO A 108 -1.76 -24.74 5.16
C PRO A 108 -2.44 -26.10 5.24
N VAL A 109 -3.55 -26.26 4.53
CA VAL A 109 -4.21 -27.55 4.45
C VAL A 109 -3.20 -28.51 3.86
N LYS A 110 -2.63 -29.38 4.71
CA LYS A 110 -1.61 -30.30 4.27
C LYS A 110 -2.20 -31.19 3.20
N MET A 111 -1.67 -31.10 1.98
CA MET A 111 -2.05 -32.02 0.91
C MET A 111 -1.87 -33.45 1.40
N THR A 112 -2.95 -34.23 1.44
CA THR A 112 -2.92 -35.64 1.77
C THR A 112 -3.23 -36.46 0.52
N GLN A 113 -2.79 -37.71 0.51
CA GLN A 113 -3.11 -38.61 -0.60
C GLN A 113 -4.61 -38.68 -0.88
N ASN A 114 -5.44 -38.73 0.17
CA ASN A 114 -6.90 -38.76 0.02
C ASN A 114 -7.47 -37.49 -0.64
N ILE A 115 -6.91 -36.32 -0.33
CA ILE A 115 -7.32 -35.04 -0.93
C ILE A 115 -6.90 -35.01 -2.41
N CYS A 116 -5.68 -35.45 -2.70
CA CYS A 116 -5.17 -35.54 -4.07
C CYS A 116 -6.01 -36.47 -4.95
N GLU A 117 -6.27 -37.68 -4.48
CA GLU A 117 -7.07 -38.66 -5.19
C GLU A 117 -8.53 -38.20 -5.36
N ALA A 118 -9.10 -37.53 -4.35
CA ALA A 118 -10.43 -36.94 -4.44
C ALA A 118 -10.51 -35.81 -5.47
N ALA A 119 -9.41 -35.08 -5.66
CA ALA A 119 -9.27 -34.05 -6.71
C ALA A 119 -8.96 -34.63 -8.10
N GLY A 120 -8.90 -35.95 -8.23
CA GLY A 120 -8.62 -36.64 -9.49
C GLY A 120 -7.13 -36.68 -9.88
N GLY A 121 -6.23 -36.36 -8.94
CA GLY A 121 -4.79 -36.42 -9.12
C GLY A 121 -4.20 -37.78 -8.71
N ALA A 122 -2.96 -37.99 -9.11
CA ALA A 122 -2.12 -39.10 -8.65
C ALA A 122 -1.19 -38.62 -7.55
N TRP A 123 -1.14 -39.33 -6.42
CA TRP A 123 -0.20 -39.05 -5.36
C TRP A 123 1.19 -39.54 -5.76
N GLU A 124 2.05 -38.64 -6.15
CA GLU A 124 3.47 -38.90 -6.44
C GLU A 124 4.29 -38.01 -5.50
N THR A 125 5.10 -38.60 -4.63
CA THR A 125 6.08 -37.85 -3.84
C THR A 125 7.24 -37.41 -4.74
N LEU A 126 7.16 -36.23 -5.33
CA LEU A 126 8.25 -35.59 -6.03
C LEU A 126 9.20 -34.97 -4.99
N ASP A 127 10.08 -35.80 -4.43
CA ASP A 127 10.92 -35.43 -3.28
C ASP A 127 12.32 -34.99 -3.67
N ASP A 128 12.72 -35.15 -4.95
CA ASP A 128 14.05 -34.82 -5.44
C ASP A 128 13.98 -33.58 -6.34
N VAL A 129 14.52 -32.48 -5.85
CA VAL A 129 14.65 -31.23 -6.61
C VAL A 129 15.80 -31.29 -7.64
N TYR A 130 16.70 -32.27 -7.52
CA TYR A 130 17.85 -32.44 -8.42
C TYR A 130 17.50 -33.33 -9.62
N GLN A 131 16.42 -32.99 -10.34
CA GLN A 131 16.03 -33.67 -11.58
C GLN A 131 16.37 -32.82 -12.80
N PRO A 132 16.91 -33.42 -13.89
CA PRO A 132 17.34 -32.68 -15.09
C PRO A 132 16.24 -31.78 -15.65
N TRP A 133 15.00 -32.28 -15.73
CA TRP A 133 13.87 -31.54 -16.29
C TRP A 133 13.53 -30.31 -15.43
N PHE A 134 13.54 -30.48 -14.10
CA PHE A 134 13.19 -29.42 -13.16
C PHE A 134 14.26 -28.31 -13.13
N VAL A 135 15.53 -28.69 -13.03
CA VAL A 135 16.66 -27.74 -13.07
C VAL A 135 16.70 -26.97 -14.40
N ASN A 136 16.46 -27.65 -15.52
CA ASN A 136 16.43 -27.02 -16.85
C ASN A 136 15.21 -26.09 -17.00
N MET A 137 14.07 -26.43 -16.39
CA MET A 137 12.90 -25.56 -16.36
C MET A 137 13.24 -24.27 -15.59
N VAL A 138 13.86 -24.36 -14.40
CA VAL A 138 14.26 -23.18 -13.62
C VAL A 138 15.28 -22.34 -14.41
N GLN A 139 16.24 -22.96 -15.09
CA GLN A 139 17.19 -22.24 -15.94
C GLN A 139 16.51 -21.53 -17.12
N LYS A 140 15.54 -22.18 -17.77
CA LYS A 140 14.76 -21.54 -18.83
C LYS A 140 14.01 -20.33 -18.28
N ALA A 141 13.35 -20.49 -17.11
CA ALA A 141 12.66 -19.40 -16.43
C ALA A 141 13.61 -18.23 -16.10
N HIS A 142 14.83 -18.53 -15.60
CA HIS A 142 15.86 -17.52 -15.40
C HIS A 142 16.18 -16.75 -16.69
N ASN A 143 16.46 -17.44 -17.79
CA ASN A 143 16.78 -16.81 -19.07
C ASN A 143 15.62 -15.92 -19.57
N ASP A 144 14.40 -16.40 -19.44
CA ASP A 144 13.19 -15.69 -19.86
C ASP A 144 12.94 -14.46 -18.97
N MET A 145 13.18 -14.53 -17.64
CA MET A 145 13.08 -13.40 -16.71
C MET A 145 14.18 -12.35 -16.95
N VAL A 146 15.43 -12.79 -17.23
CA VAL A 146 16.55 -11.89 -17.59
C VAL A 146 16.24 -11.16 -18.89
N ALA A 147 15.51 -11.77 -19.82
CA ALA A 147 15.09 -11.15 -21.08
C ALA A 147 13.95 -10.14 -20.93
N LEU A 148 13.28 -10.09 -19.77
CA LEU A 148 12.26 -9.07 -19.52
C LEU A 148 12.88 -7.66 -19.54
N LYS A 149 12.13 -6.72 -20.05
CA LYS A 149 12.54 -5.31 -20.06
C LYS A 149 12.83 -4.82 -18.63
N HIS A 150 13.81 -3.94 -18.51
CA HIS A 150 14.30 -3.38 -17.24
C HIS A 150 15.04 -4.37 -16.33
N SER A 151 15.29 -5.61 -16.76
CA SER A 151 16.07 -6.56 -15.99
C SER A 151 17.52 -6.09 -15.76
N ARG A 152 17.99 -6.23 -14.52
CA ARG A 152 19.41 -6.15 -14.15
C ARG A 152 19.96 -7.58 -14.05
N GLY A 153 20.14 -8.25 -15.20
CA GLY A 153 20.47 -9.67 -15.26
C GLY A 153 21.67 -10.09 -14.40
N ASN A 154 22.64 -9.20 -14.18
CA ASN A 154 23.77 -9.46 -13.30
C ASN A 154 23.41 -9.53 -11.81
N ASN A 155 22.26 -9.01 -11.42
CA ASN A 155 21.78 -9.01 -10.03
C ASN A 155 20.80 -10.14 -9.72
N PHE A 156 20.58 -11.06 -10.64
CA PHE A 156 19.75 -12.23 -10.35
C PHE A 156 20.45 -13.19 -9.37
N MET A 157 19.64 -13.78 -8.48
CA MET A 157 20.09 -14.79 -7.52
C MET A 157 19.24 -16.04 -7.67
N ASP A 158 19.82 -17.06 -8.25
CA ASP A 158 19.24 -18.38 -8.48
C ASP A 158 20.32 -19.37 -8.92
N ILE A 159 19.95 -20.63 -9.13
CA ILE A 159 20.87 -21.69 -9.53
C ILE A 159 21.53 -21.49 -10.91
N ALA A 160 20.94 -20.67 -11.79
CA ALA A 160 21.44 -20.36 -13.13
C ALA A 160 22.22 -19.04 -13.19
N ALA A 161 22.10 -18.19 -12.16
CA ALA A 161 22.72 -16.87 -12.11
C ALA A 161 24.25 -16.95 -12.22
N GLN A 162 24.84 -16.06 -13.02
CA GLN A 162 26.26 -16.06 -13.27
C GLN A 162 27.12 -15.76 -12.04
N LYS A 163 26.62 -14.87 -11.17
CA LYS A 163 27.34 -14.46 -9.94
C LYS A 163 27.28 -15.52 -8.82
N ILE A 164 26.32 -16.43 -8.90
CA ILE A 164 26.18 -17.51 -7.92
C ILE A 164 27.04 -18.68 -8.36
N LYS A 165 28.10 -18.91 -7.62
CA LYS A 165 29.13 -19.89 -7.99
C LYS A 165 29.36 -20.89 -6.85
N TYR A 166 29.69 -22.11 -7.23
CA TYR A 166 30.33 -23.05 -6.34
C TYR A 166 31.70 -22.48 -5.95
N MET A 167 31.97 -22.44 -4.66
CA MET A 167 33.27 -22.06 -4.12
C MET A 167 33.90 -23.28 -3.46
N GLY A 168 35.09 -23.59 -3.87
CA GLY A 168 35.88 -24.73 -3.35
C GLY A 168 37.35 -24.48 -3.48
N THR A 169 38.14 -25.49 -3.14
CA THR A 169 39.60 -25.48 -3.33
C THR A 169 39.97 -26.27 -4.58
N SER A 170 40.96 -25.78 -5.33
CA SER A 170 41.58 -26.52 -6.43
C SER A 170 42.60 -27.54 -5.90
N GLU A 171 43.04 -28.48 -6.76
CA GLU A 171 44.06 -29.45 -6.40
C GLU A 171 45.39 -28.81 -5.99
N ASP A 172 45.64 -27.58 -6.42
CA ASP A 172 46.86 -26.80 -6.10
C ASP A 172 46.68 -25.92 -4.84
N GLY A 173 45.58 -26.08 -4.07
CA GLY A 173 45.29 -25.33 -2.86
C GLY A 173 44.70 -23.89 -3.08
N GLY A 174 44.48 -23.50 -4.32
CA GLY A 174 43.86 -22.22 -4.67
C GLY A 174 42.32 -22.25 -4.57
N LEU A 175 41.70 -21.07 -4.55
CA LEU A 175 40.24 -20.97 -4.63
C LEU A 175 39.73 -21.31 -6.03
N LYS A 176 38.62 -22.04 -6.09
CA LYS A 176 37.96 -22.44 -7.33
C LYS A 176 36.54 -21.92 -7.33
N PHE A 177 36.17 -21.15 -8.36
CA PHE A 177 34.85 -20.57 -8.57
C PHE A 177 34.25 -21.13 -9.85
N GLU A 178 33.24 -21.95 -9.75
CA GLU A 178 32.54 -22.56 -10.88
C GLU A 178 31.05 -22.28 -10.87
N ARG A 179 30.43 -22.22 -12.05
CA ARG A 179 28.99 -22.13 -12.15
C ARG A 179 28.32 -23.35 -11.52
N LEU A 180 27.19 -23.18 -10.84
CA LEU A 180 26.43 -24.28 -10.27
C LEU A 180 25.86 -25.22 -11.35
N ILE A 181 25.44 -24.65 -12.47
CA ILE A 181 24.93 -25.40 -13.63
C ILE A 181 25.59 -24.89 -14.93
N PRO A 182 25.73 -25.75 -15.94
CA PRO A 182 26.26 -25.35 -17.25
C PRO A 182 25.35 -24.34 -17.94
N VAL A 183 25.89 -23.45 -18.75
CA VAL A 183 25.14 -22.50 -19.58
C VAL A 183 24.14 -23.22 -20.50
N SER A 184 24.50 -24.41 -21.00
CA SER A 184 23.64 -25.24 -21.85
C SER A 184 22.55 -26.02 -21.10
N GLY A 185 22.51 -25.91 -19.77
CA GLY A 185 21.66 -26.71 -18.92
C GLY A 185 22.21 -28.09 -18.58
N ILE A 186 21.45 -28.83 -17.78
CA ILE A 186 21.76 -30.23 -17.45
C ILE A 186 21.51 -31.10 -18.67
N ASN A 187 22.45 -31.97 -18.94
CA ASN A 187 22.38 -32.89 -20.08
C ASN A 187 21.19 -33.87 -19.91
N THR A 188 20.31 -33.93 -20.89
CA THR A 188 19.12 -34.81 -20.85
C THR A 188 19.31 -36.10 -21.67
N THR A 189 20.38 -36.19 -22.48
CA THR A 189 20.61 -37.34 -23.37
C THR A 189 21.56 -38.36 -22.75
N ASP A 190 22.56 -37.91 -22.01
CA ASP A 190 23.53 -38.78 -21.33
C ASP A 190 23.30 -38.74 -19.82
N LYS A 191 22.82 -39.86 -19.27
CA LYS A 191 22.51 -39.97 -17.83
C LYS A 191 23.74 -39.86 -16.94
N TYR A 192 24.93 -40.28 -17.43
CA TYR A 192 26.17 -40.20 -16.65
C TYR A 192 26.64 -38.74 -16.52
N VAL A 193 26.59 -38.02 -17.63
CA VAL A 193 26.92 -36.58 -17.64
C VAL A 193 25.92 -35.80 -16.79
N ALA A 194 24.64 -36.08 -16.94
CA ALA A 194 23.59 -35.49 -16.12
C ALA A 194 23.82 -35.73 -14.62
N GLY A 195 24.13 -36.99 -14.25
CA GLY A 195 24.40 -37.36 -12.86
C GLY A 195 25.55 -36.57 -12.24
N LYS A 196 26.67 -36.39 -13.03
CA LYS A 196 27.79 -35.58 -12.56
C LYS A 196 27.45 -34.10 -12.39
N GLN A 197 26.70 -33.54 -13.34
CA GLN A 197 26.27 -32.13 -13.28
C GLN A 197 25.34 -31.89 -12.11
N LEU A 198 24.39 -32.80 -11.84
CA LEU A 198 23.50 -32.71 -10.70
C LEU A 198 24.21 -32.91 -9.37
N ALA A 199 25.16 -33.82 -9.31
CA ALA A 199 26.00 -34.01 -8.11
C ALA A 199 26.84 -32.77 -7.80
N HIS A 200 27.37 -32.07 -8.84
CA HIS A 200 28.07 -30.80 -8.68
C HIS A 200 27.12 -29.71 -8.14
N LEU A 201 25.93 -29.55 -8.73
CA LEU A 201 24.90 -28.63 -8.25
C LEU A 201 24.55 -28.92 -6.79
N LYS A 202 24.24 -30.16 -6.47
CA LYS A 202 23.87 -30.60 -5.11
C LYS A 202 25.01 -30.31 -4.13
N LYS A 203 26.23 -30.69 -4.44
CA LYS A 203 27.39 -30.40 -3.60
C LYS A 203 27.55 -28.89 -3.40
N GLY A 204 27.44 -28.09 -4.48
CA GLY A 204 27.61 -26.65 -4.42
C GLY A 204 26.61 -25.95 -3.51
N ILE A 205 25.37 -26.44 -3.46
CA ILE A 205 24.32 -25.87 -2.60
C ILE A 205 24.41 -26.41 -1.17
N GLU A 206 24.49 -27.74 -1.00
CA GLU A 206 24.36 -28.37 0.31
C GLU A 206 25.62 -28.25 1.20
N THR A 207 26.79 -28.09 0.61
CA THR A 207 28.03 -27.83 1.37
C THR A 207 28.26 -26.34 1.66
N ASN A 208 27.46 -25.45 1.09
CA ASN A 208 27.60 -24.01 1.28
C ASN A 208 26.49 -23.47 2.19
N PRO A 209 26.82 -22.99 3.42
CA PRO A 209 25.83 -22.54 4.38
C PRO A 209 25.02 -21.32 3.93
N VAL A 210 25.51 -20.62 2.90
CA VAL A 210 24.86 -19.41 2.36
C VAL A 210 23.91 -19.75 1.21
N LEU A 211 24.31 -20.66 0.32
CA LEU A 211 23.57 -20.92 -0.92
C LEU A 211 22.26 -21.71 -0.67
N ALA A 212 22.24 -22.64 0.26
CA ALA A 212 21.03 -23.41 0.53
C ALA A 212 19.84 -22.50 0.91
N PRO A 213 19.93 -21.62 1.91
CA PRO A 213 18.83 -20.72 2.25
C PRO A 213 18.53 -19.65 1.18
N MET A 214 19.52 -19.34 0.33
CA MET A 214 19.47 -18.30 -0.69
C MET A 214 18.85 -18.79 -2.01
N LEU A 215 18.80 -20.11 -2.25
CA LEU A 215 18.39 -20.67 -3.54
C LEU A 215 17.24 -21.68 -3.44
N MET A 216 17.02 -22.29 -2.27
CA MET A 216 16.10 -23.40 -2.11
C MET A 216 14.84 -23.02 -1.34
N LEU A 217 13.72 -23.51 -1.83
CA LEU A 217 12.47 -23.54 -1.10
C LEU A 217 12.44 -24.80 -0.24
N LYS A 218 12.17 -24.65 1.08
CA LYS A 218 12.08 -25.75 2.02
C LYS A 218 10.76 -25.73 2.76
N GLN A 219 10.23 -26.91 3.02
CA GLN A 219 9.03 -27.12 3.79
C GLN A 219 9.31 -28.09 4.95
N ALA A 220 8.81 -27.76 6.12
CA ALA A 220 8.91 -28.66 7.27
C ALA A 220 8.12 -29.95 7.04
N LYS A 221 8.64 -31.08 7.50
CA LYS A 221 7.99 -32.38 7.38
C LYS A 221 6.60 -32.45 8.04
N ASN A 222 6.36 -31.58 9.02
CA ASN A 222 5.06 -31.43 9.68
C ASN A 222 4.11 -30.45 8.96
N GLY A 223 4.53 -29.84 7.84
CA GLY A 223 3.75 -28.88 7.07
C GLY A 223 3.81 -27.43 7.58
N THR A 224 4.56 -27.17 8.67
CA THR A 224 4.84 -25.83 9.15
C THR A 224 6.04 -25.25 8.40
N ARG A 225 6.39 -23.99 8.70
CA ARG A 225 7.56 -23.32 8.16
C ARG A 225 8.86 -23.94 8.70
N CYS A 226 9.88 -24.00 7.86
CA CYS A 226 11.23 -24.32 8.32
C CYS A 226 11.81 -23.12 9.06
N GLU A 227 12.16 -23.31 10.33
CA GLU A 227 12.94 -22.34 11.08
C GLU A 227 14.42 -22.55 10.79
N PHE A 228 15.17 -21.46 10.68
CA PHE A 228 16.61 -21.53 10.59
C PHE A 228 17.17 -22.02 11.94
N ALA A 229 18.01 -23.05 11.89
CA ALA A 229 18.85 -23.35 13.04
C ALA A 229 19.83 -22.18 13.27
N GLN A 230 20.25 -21.97 14.53
CA GLN A 230 21.12 -20.85 14.94
C GLN A 230 22.42 -20.73 14.13
N GLU A 231 22.82 -21.78 13.42
CA GLU A 231 24.03 -21.85 12.59
C GLU A 231 23.77 -21.60 11.09
N GLY A 232 22.58 -21.15 10.71
CA GLY A 232 22.22 -20.86 9.33
C GLY A 232 21.95 -22.07 8.44
N TRP A 233 21.91 -23.25 9.00
CA TRP A 233 21.53 -24.49 8.32
C TRP A 233 20.10 -24.86 8.57
N TYR A 234 19.44 -25.40 7.52
CA TYR A 234 18.19 -26.12 7.72
C TYR A 234 18.52 -27.49 8.36
N ASP A 235 17.82 -27.83 9.39
CA ASP A 235 17.85 -29.19 9.93
C ASP A 235 17.17 -30.11 8.89
N GLU A 236 17.99 -30.93 8.22
CA GLU A 236 17.52 -31.84 7.16
C GLU A 236 16.57 -32.92 7.70
N ASP A 237 16.62 -33.22 8.99
CA ASP A 237 15.69 -34.15 9.61
C ASP A 237 14.30 -33.55 9.79
N LEU A 238 14.20 -32.25 9.89
CA LEU A 238 12.95 -31.53 10.07
C LEU A 238 12.40 -30.87 8.81
N CYS A 239 13.29 -30.45 7.89
CA CYS A 239 12.96 -29.70 6.69
C CYS A 239 13.34 -30.42 5.41
N LYS A 240 12.45 -30.39 4.42
CA LYS A 240 12.60 -31.02 3.12
C LYS A 240 12.72 -29.96 2.03
N ALA A 241 13.69 -30.12 1.14
CA ALA A 241 13.79 -29.31 -0.06
C ALA A 241 12.57 -29.58 -0.96
N LYS A 242 11.88 -28.54 -1.39
CA LYS A 242 10.67 -28.63 -2.20
C LYS A 242 10.78 -27.92 -3.55
N GLY A 243 11.82 -27.10 -3.74
CA GLY A 243 11.98 -26.36 -4.97
C GLY A 243 13.11 -25.37 -4.96
N PHE A 244 13.14 -24.55 -5.99
CA PHE A 244 14.05 -23.43 -6.15
C PHE A 244 13.28 -22.15 -6.35
N PHE A 245 13.93 -21.01 -6.09
CA PHE A 245 13.37 -19.72 -6.43
C PHE A 245 14.38 -18.87 -7.20
N ILE A 246 13.85 -17.92 -7.95
CA ILE A 246 14.60 -16.91 -8.67
C ILE A 246 14.31 -15.59 -8.01
N VAL A 247 15.34 -14.88 -7.56
CA VAL A 247 15.26 -13.48 -7.16
C VAL A 247 15.77 -12.64 -8.31
N GLY A 248 14.89 -11.89 -8.96
CA GLY A 248 15.22 -11.00 -10.05
C GLY A 248 15.21 -9.54 -9.60
N ASP A 249 16.24 -8.77 -9.94
CA ASP A 249 16.33 -7.34 -9.72
C ASP A 249 16.05 -6.57 -11.01
N TYR A 250 15.26 -5.51 -10.90
CA TYR A 250 14.84 -4.67 -12.01
C TYR A 250 15.21 -3.20 -11.77
N ALA A 251 15.62 -2.52 -12.83
CA ALA A 251 15.99 -1.10 -12.76
C ALA A 251 14.76 -0.23 -12.41
N ASP A 252 14.98 0.92 -11.78
CA ASP A 252 13.92 1.89 -11.41
C ASP A 252 13.04 2.32 -12.57
N THR A 253 13.55 2.22 -13.81
CA THR A 253 12.77 2.47 -15.02
C THR A 253 11.56 1.54 -15.17
N VAL A 254 11.49 0.41 -14.46
CA VAL A 254 10.32 -0.46 -14.39
C VAL A 254 9.10 0.27 -13.81
N LYS A 255 9.32 1.19 -12.85
CA LYS A 255 8.27 1.99 -12.22
C LYS A 255 7.48 2.84 -13.23
N SER A 256 8.09 3.21 -14.36
CA SER A 256 7.43 3.92 -15.46
C SER A 256 6.77 3.00 -16.51
N ASP A 257 6.95 1.70 -16.42
CA ASP A 257 6.55 0.73 -17.45
C ASP A 257 5.84 -0.51 -16.83
N TYR A 258 5.24 -0.36 -15.66
CA TYR A 258 4.65 -1.45 -14.87
C TYR A 258 3.63 -2.28 -15.65
N LEU A 259 2.74 -1.66 -16.43
CA LEU A 259 1.67 -2.39 -17.10
C LEU A 259 2.16 -3.33 -18.19
N PRO A 260 3.01 -2.89 -19.16
CA PRO A 260 3.63 -3.81 -20.12
C PRO A 260 4.51 -4.86 -19.46
N TRP A 261 5.28 -4.46 -18.44
CA TRP A 261 6.18 -5.35 -17.72
C TRP A 261 5.44 -6.47 -16.99
N VAL A 262 4.41 -6.15 -16.20
CA VAL A 262 3.62 -7.15 -15.46
C VAL A 262 2.84 -8.06 -16.41
N THR A 263 2.35 -7.52 -17.53
CA THR A 263 1.67 -8.33 -18.56
C THR A 263 2.61 -9.37 -19.15
N SER A 264 3.85 -8.99 -19.43
CA SER A 264 4.89 -9.91 -19.92
C SER A 264 5.28 -10.94 -18.84
N THR A 265 5.37 -10.51 -17.59
CA THR A 265 5.68 -11.38 -16.45
C THR A 265 4.59 -12.42 -16.22
N ILE A 266 3.32 -12.02 -16.22
CA ILE A 266 2.18 -12.93 -16.08
C ILE A 266 2.17 -13.93 -17.25
N ALA A 267 2.36 -13.45 -18.49
CA ALA A 267 2.39 -14.34 -19.66
C ALA A 267 3.52 -15.38 -19.58
N LEU A 268 4.68 -15.00 -19.06
CA LEU A 268 5.80 -15.92 -18.82
C LEU A 268 5.43 -16.97 -17.76
N VAL A 269 4.90 -16.55 -16.63
CA VAL A 269 4.46 -17.47 -15.55
C VAL A 269 3.36 -18.40 -16.03
N ASP A 270 2.39 -17.89 -16.77
CA ASP A 270 1.30 -18.70 -17.35
C ASP A 270 1.80 -19.71 -18.37
N ALA A 271 2.81 -19.37 -19.16
CA ALA A 271 3.45 -20.32 -20.07
C ALA A 271 4.12 -21.48 -19.30
N ILE A 272 4.81 -21.19 -18.20
CA ILE A 272 5.42 -22.22 -17.34
C ILE A 272 4.33 -23.07 -16.66
N LYS A 273 3.25 -22.43 -16.16
CA LYS A 273 2.10 -23.15 -15.58
C LYS A 273 1.41 -24.04 -16.59
N ALA A 274 1.29 -23.62 -17.86
CA ALA A 274 0.69 -24.42 -18.92
C ALA A 274 1.55 -25.65 -19.30
N GLU A 275 2.89 -25.54 -19.23
CA GLU A 275 3.81 -26.62 -19.59
C GLU A 275 4.08 -27.60 -18.42
N HIS A 276 4.18 -27.09 -17.19
CA HIS A 276 4.66 -27.84 -16.02
C HIS A 276 3.72 -27.76 -14.80
N GLY A 277 2.59 -27.08 -14.89
CA GLY A 277 1.69 -26.83 -13.76
C GLY A 277 1.04 -28.08 -13.16
N ASP A 278 1.09 -29.22 -13.86
CA ASP A 278 0.69 -30.54 -13.35
C ASP A 278 1.63 -31.03 -12.23
N ARG A 279 2.92 -30.65 -12.27
CA ARG A 279 3.97 -31.13 -11.35
C ARG A 279 4.58 -30.03 -10.50
N VAL A 280 4.50 -28.77 -10.96
CA VAL A 280 5.15 -27.63 -10.31
C VAL A 280 4.12 -26.56 -9.97
N GLU A 281 4.12 -26.11 -8.75
CA GLU A 281 3.43 -24.90 -8.33
C GLU A 281 4.36 -23.71 -8.57
N VAL A 282 3.90 -22.74 -9.38
CA VAL A 282 4.66 -21.52 -9.70
C VAL A 282 4.00 -20.35 -9.00
N ARG A 283 4.72 -19.66 -8.14
CA ARG A 283 4.25 -18.53 -7.33
C ARG A 283 5.17 -17.33 -7.51
N ILE A 284 4.58 -16.15 -7.43
CA ILE A 284 5.28 -14.89 -7.67
C ILE A 284 5.00 -13.89 -6.54
N ALA A 285 6.04 -13.20 -6.11
CA ALA A 285 5.95 -12.14 -5.13
C ALA A 285 7.00 -11.06 -5.39
N GLY A 286 6.92 -9.98 -4.64
CA GLY A 286 7.86 -8.87 -4.68
C GLY A 286 7.18 -7.54 -4.90
N GLU A 287 7.81 -6.49 -4.42
CA GLU A 287 7.25 -5.15 -4.44
C GLU A 287 6.84 -4.67 -5.85
N PRO A 288 7.73 -4.73 -6.88
CA PRO A 288 7.39 -4.25 -8.22
C PRO A 288 6.24 -5.05 -8.83
N TYR A 289 6.17 -6.37 -8.54
CA TYR A 289 5.06 -7.18 -9.01
C TYR A 289 3.73 -6.76 -8.37
N PHE A 290 3.71 -6.54 -7.06
CA PHE A 290 2.48 -6.11 -6.37
C PHE A 290 1.97 -4.76 -6.87
N LEU A 291 2.87 -3.79 -7.02
CA LEU A 291 2.52 -2.45 -7.47
C LEU A 291 2.05 -2.46 -8.94
N ALA A 292 2.71 -3.25 -9.78
CA ALA A 292 2.32 -3.43 -11.17
C ALA A 292 1.01 -4.21 -11.31
N PHE A 293 0.78 -5.23 -10.46
CA PHE A 293 -0.46 -6.01 -10.44
C PHE A 293 -1.67 -5.18 -10.01
N MET A 294 -1.49 -4.24 -9.07
CA MET A 294 -2.55 -3.28 -8.72
C MET A 294 -3.02 -2.49 -9.94
N LEU A 295 -2.09 -2.01 -10.75
CA LEU A 295 -2.41 -1.29 -11.98
C LEU A 295 -3.03 -2.23 -13.03
N TYR A 296 -2.51 -3.43 -13.17
CA TYR A 296 -3.03 -4.45 -14.08
C TYR A 296 -4.48 -4.81 -13.75
N ASP A 297 -4.80 -5.12 -12.50
CA ASP A 297 -6.17 -5.44 -12.05
C ASP A 297 -7.14 -4.30 -12.34
N LEU A 298 -6.72 -3.06 -12.06
CA LEU A 298 -7.51 -1.87 -12.34
C LEU A 298 -7.83 -1.72 -13.84
N VAL A 299 -6.82 -1.93 -14.71
CA VAL A 299 -6.97 -1.82 -16.16
C VAL A 299 -7.82 -2.97 -16.70
N GLN A 300 -7.62 -4.20 -16.23
CA GLN A 300 -8.44 -5.34 -16.65
C GLN A 300 -9.92 -5.17 -16.26
N LYS A 301 -10.19 -4.46 -15.18
CA LYS A 301 -11.53 -4.23 -14.64
C LYS A 301 -12.11 -2.85 -14.98
N TRP A 302 -11.62 -2.20 -16.06
CA TRP A 302 -12.15 -0.90 -16.50
C TRP A 302 -13.67 -0.89 -16.71
N TRP A 303 -14.26 -2.03 -17.05
CA TRP A 303 -15.69 -2.22 -17.23
C TRP A 303 -16.51 -1.98 -15.94
N LEU A 304 -15.89 -2.08 -14.74
CA LEU A 304 -16.53 -1.74 -13.47
C LEU A 304 -16.90 -0.25 -13.43
N PHE A 305 -16.05 0.62 -13.98
CA PHE A 305 -16.34 2.05 -14.11
C PHE A 305 -17.55 2.29 -15.03
N ALA A 306 -17.62 1.56 -16.13
CA ALA A 306 -18.77 1.63 -17.06
C ALA A 306 -20.05 1.14 -16.39
N ILE A 307 -20.00 0.04 -15.63
CA ILE A 307 -21.16 -0.46 -14.87
C ILE A 307 -21.59 0.57 -13.81
N SER A 308 -20.66 1.12 -13.03
CA SER A 308 -20.97 2.17 -12.05
C SER A 308 -21.71 3.33 -12.71
N PHE A 309 -21.19 3.81 -13.83
CA PHE A 309 -21.81 4.87 -14.57
C PHE A 309 -23.23 4.52 -15.04
N LEU A 310 -23.44 3.30 -15.57
CA LEU A 310 -24.76 2.84 -16.00
C LEU A 310 -25.75 2.68 -14.82
N ILE A 311 -25.28 2.19 -13.68
CA ILE A 311 -26.08 2.09 -12.46
C ILE A 311 -26.53 3.48 -12.01
N VAL A 312 -25.61 4.44 -11.97
CA VAL A 312 -25.91 5.83 -11.61
C VAL A 312 -26.92 6.45 -12.58
N VAL A 313 -26.75 6.26 -13.90
CA VAL A 313 -27.72 6.71 -14.91
C VAL A 313 -29.11 6.12 -14.67
N ALA A 314 -29.19 4.81 -14.44
CA ALA A 314 -30.43 4.10 -14.20
C ALA A 314 -31.13 4.58 -12.92
N MET A 315 -30.35 4.74 -11.83
CA MET A 315 -30.87 5.25 -10.56
C MET A 315 -31.35 6.69 -10.68
N LEU A 316 -30.58 7.58 -11.32
CA LEU A 316 -31.00 8.96 -11.58
C LEU A 316 -32.26 9.01 -12.44
N TRP A 317 -32.37 8.15 -13.45
CA TRP A 317 -33.57 8.04 -14.27
C TRP A 317 -34.80 7.68 -13.44
N TYR A 318 -34.66 6.66 -12.61
CA TYR A 318 -35.75 6.23 -11.73
C TYR A 318 -36.16 7.34 -10.74
N LEU A 319 -35.18 7.94 -10.04
CA LEU A 319 -35.41 8.94 -9.00
C LEU A 319 -35.95 10.28 -9.54
N ASN A 320 -35.45 10.73 -10.69
CA ASN A 320 -35.85 12.02 -11.31
C ASN A 320 -37.01 11.84 -12.32
N LYS A 321 -37.63 10.66 -12.38
CA LYS A 321 -38.81 10.36 -13.21
C LYS A 321 -38.67 10.77 -14.67
N GLY A 322 -37.48 10.62 -15.26
CA GLY A 322 -37.27 10.89 -16.67
C GLY A 322 -35.82 11.08 -17.07
N TRP A 323 -35.51 10.79 -18.33
CA TRP A 323 -34.16 10.78 -18.87
C TRP A 323 -33.46 12.15 -18.83
N ARG A 324 -34.24 13.25 -18.93
CA ARG A 324 -33.69 14.63 -18.87
C ARG A 324 -33.16 14.97 -17.47
N GLY A 325 -33.88 14.52 -16.44
CA GLY A 325 -33.45 14.67 -15.05
C GLY A 325 -32.20 13.86 -14.71
N SER A 326 -31.84 12.89 -15.55
CA SER A 326 -30.62 12.09 -15.40
C SER A 326 -29.49 12.62 -16.25
N VAL A 327 -29.69 12.77 -17.55
CA VAL A 327 -28.64 13.06 -18.53
C VAL A 327 -28.06 14.47 -18.35
N PHE A 328 -28.89 15.50 -18.14
CA PHE A 328 -28.37 16.87 -18.06
C PHE A 328 -27.50 17.14 -16.82
N PRO A 329 -27.87 16.68 -15.60
CA PRO A 329 -26.97 16.76 -14.46
C PRO A 329 -25.68 15.96 -14.68
N LEU A 330 -25.82 14.78 -15.29
CA LEU A 330 -24.67 13.88 -15.53
C LEU A 330 -23.67 14.49 -16.52
N ILE A 331 -24.12 15.25 -17.54
CA ILE A 331 -23.23 16.02 -18.41
C ILE A 331 -22.35 16.97 -17.58
N GLY A 332 -22.93 17.66 -16.57
CA GLY A 332 -22.17 18.51 -15.66
C GLY A 332 -21.14 17.74 -14.84
N VAL A 333 -21.52 16.58 -14.32
CA VAL A 333 -20.62 15.73 -13.50
C VAL A 333 -19.49 15.16 -14.36
N VAL A 334 -19.79 14.67 -15.56
CA VAL A 334 -18.78 14.17 -16.52
C VAL A 334 -17.82 15.28 -16.93
N ALA A 335 -18.34 16.49 -17.18
CA ALA A 335 -17.49 17.65 -17.47
C ALA A 335 -16.54 17.94 -16.29
N THR A 336 -17.01 17.84 -15.05
CA THR A 336 -16.16 18.00 -13.85
C THR A 336 -15.05 16.97 -13.82
N ILE A 337 -15.36 15.71 -14.09
CA ILE A 337 -14.36 14.62 -14.11
C ILE A 337 -13.29 14.92 -15.19
N ILE A 338 -13.72 15.26 -16.41
CA ILE A 338 -12.81 15.61 -17.51
C ILE A 338 -11.91 16.80 -17.15
N ILE A 339 -12.49 17.83 -16.55
CA ILE A 339 -11.75 19.03 -16.15
C ILE A 339 -10.73 18.71 -15.06
N THR A 340 -11.10 17.89 -14.07
CA THR A 340 -10.21 17.52 -12.95
C THR A 340 -9.07 16.63 -13.42
N LEU A 341 -9.36 15.60 -14.22
CA LEU A 341 -8.33 14.75 -14.82
C LEU A 341 -7.42 15.53 -15.77
N GLY A 342 -8.01 16.43 -16.58
CA GLY A 342 -7.24 17.30 -17.46
C GLY A 342 -6.33 18.27 -16.71
N LEU A 343 -6.76 18.76 -15.54
CA LEU A 343 -5.89 19.58 -14.68
C LEU A 343 -4.71 18.75 -14.13
N MET A 344 -4.94 17.49 -13.76
CA MET A 344 -3.86 16.58 -13.36
C MET A 344 -2.83 16.41 -14.49
N GLY A 345 -3.29 16.17 -15.73
CA GLY A 345 -2.42 16.10 -16.91
C GLY A 345 -1.71 17.42 -17.21
N PHE A 346 -2.43 18.54 -17.17
CA PHE A 346 -1.86 19.88 -17.39
C PHE A 346 -0.75 20.24 -16.40
N THR A 347 -0.86 19.79 -15.15
CA THR A 347 0.15 20.01 -14.12
C THR A 347 1.26 18.95 -14.13
N ALA A 348 1.24 18.02 -15.09
CA ALA A 348 2.15 16.88 -15.19
C ALA A 348 2.23 16.09 -13.86
N TYR A 349 1.11 16.01 -13.14
CA TYR A 349 1.04 15.27 -11.90
C TYR A 349 1.05 13.77 -12.18
N LYS A 350 1.93 13.04 -11.48
CA LYS A 350 1.99 11.57 -11.56
C LYS A 350 0.82 10.97 -10.77
N LEU A 351 -0.09 10.34 -11.48
CA LEU A 351 -1.29 9.74 -10.89
C LEU A 351 -0.94 8.39 -10.26
N THR A 352 -1.18 8.23 -8.97
CA THR A 352 -1.06 6.93 -8.31
C THR A 352 -2.32 6.09 -8.54
N THR A 353 -2.22 4.76 -8.41
CA THR A 353 -3.39 3.86 -8.52
C THR A 353 -4.51 4.24 -7.55
N MET A 354 -4.18 4.75 -6.37
CA MET A 354 -5.16 5.24 -5.41
C MET A 354 -5.96 6.42 -5.96
N MET A 355 -5.32 7.35 -6.66
CA MET A 355 -5.99 8.54 -7.21
C MET A 355 -6.83 8.26 -8.46
N VAL A 356 -6.66 7.12 -9.10
CA VAL A 356 -7.54 6.69 -10.21
C VAL A 356 -8.99 6.53 -9.74
N LEU A 357 -9.23 6.40 -8.44
CA LEU A 357 -10.58 6.40 -7.85
C LEU A 357 -11.23 7.79 -7.81
N THR A 358 -10.48 8.88 -8.03
CA THR A 358 -11.01 10.26 -8.02
C THR A 358 -12.21 10.45 -8.96
N PRO A 359 -12.21 9.96 -10.21
CA PRO A 359 -13.38 10.04 -11.08
C PRO A 359 -14.64 9.41 -10.50
N MET A 360 -14.54 8.27 -9.80
CA MET A 360 -15.68 7.60 -9.17
C MET A 360 -16.20 8.42 -8.00
N LEU A 361 -15.31 8.95 -7.19
CA LEU A 361 -15.65 9.81 -6.06
C LEU A 361 -16.38 11.08 -6.53
N LEU A 362 -15.85 11.75 -7.57
CA LEU A 362 -16.49 12.92 -8.16
C LEU A 362 -17.85 12.59 -8.81
N LEU A 363 -17.97 11.42 -9.45
CA LEU A 363 -19.24 10.93 -10.00
C LEU A 363 -20.27 10.77 -8.87
N ALA A 364 -19.87 10.12 -7.80
CA ALA A 364 -20.73 9.88 -6.64
C ALA A 364 -21.21 11.18 -6.00
N ILE A 365 -20.30 12.06 -5.63
CA ILE A 365 -20.59 13.33 -4.97
C ILE A 365 -21.40 14.25 -5.89
N GLY A 366 -20.95 14.42 -7.12
CA GLY A 366 -21.62 15.29 -8.10
C GLY A 366 -23.05 14.87 -8.39
N THR A 367 -23.33 13.57 -8.44
CA THR A 367 -24.70 13.07 -8.63
C THR A 367 -25.58 13.28 -7.39
N GLY A 368 -25.02 13.15 -6.18
CA GLY A 368 -25.72 13.46 -4.93
C GLY A 368 -26.25 14.89 -4.90
N HIS A 369 -25.40 15.87 -5.21
CA HIS A 369 -25.81 17.29 -5.29
C HIS A 369 -26.79 17.54 -6.45
N ALA A 370 -26.57 16.88 -7.59
CA ALA A 370 -27.42 17.05 -8.76
C ALA A 370 -28.87 16.65 -8.52
N VAL A 371 -29.13 15.57 -7.78
CA VAL A 371 -30.50 15.11 -7.42
C VAL A 371 -31.27 16.20 -6.71
N GLN A 372 -30.66 16.92 -5.77
CA GLN A 372 -31.31 17.97 -4.99
C GLN A 372 -31.71 19.17 -5.86
N VAL A 373 -30.81 19.59 -6.76
CA VAL A 373 -31.06 20.72 -7.66
C VAL A 373 -32.13 20.38 -8.70
N VAL A 374 -32.09 19.16 -9.24
CA VAL A 374 -33.08 18.65 -10.20
C VAL A 374 -34.47 18.60 -9.58
N ARG A 375 -34.59 18.03 -8.37
CA ARG A 375 -35.87 17.97 -7.64
C ARG A 375 -36.42 19.37 -7.36
N ARG A 376 -35.56 20.33 -7.03
CA ARG A 376 -36.00 21.74 -6.84
C ARG A 376 -36.50 22.36 -8.13
N TYR A 377 -35.79 22.16 -9.26
CA TYR A 377 -36.24 22.63 -10.56
C TYR A 377 -37.58 22.02 -10.95
N GLN A 378 -37.77 20.72 -10.78
CA GLN A 378 -39.02 20.02 -11.06
C GLN A 378 -40.17 20.57 -10.19
N SER A 379 -39.91 20.83 -8.91
CA SER A 379 -40.89 21.41 -8.01
C SER A 379 -41.36 22.79 -8.48
N GLU A 380 -40.44 23.68 -8.88
CA GLU A 380 -40.83 25.02 -9.37
C GLU A 380 -41.61 24.93 -10.69
N LEU A 381 -41.22 24.01 -11.59
CA LEU A 381 -41.86 23.83 -12.89
C LEU A 381 -43.27 23.23 -12.77
N HIS A 382 -43.44 22.14 -12.02
CA HIS A 382 -44.64 21.31 -12.04
C HIS A 382 -45.62 21.64 -10.91
N THR A 383 -45.20 22.24 -9.79
CA THR A 383 -46.09 22.67 -8.70
C THR A 383 -46.58 24.08 -8.95
N ASN A 384 -45.71 24.98 -9.35
CA ASN A 384 -46.04 26.40 -9.48
C ASN A 384 -46.40 26.84 -10.92
N GLY A 385 -46.27 25.93 -11.92
CA GLY A 385 -46.61 26.20 -13.30
C GLY A 385 -45.79 27.32 -13.97
N ILE A 386 -44.57 27.51 -13.51
CA ILE A 386 -43.67 28.57 -13.93
C ILE A 386 -42.95 28.17 -15.23
N LEU A 387 -42.70 29.14 -16.09
CA LEU A 387 -41.93 28.89 -17.33
C LEU A 387 -40.55 28.25 -17.04
N PRO A 388 -40.06 27.33 -17.88
CA PRO A 388 -38.81 26.58 -17.62
C PRO A 388 -37.63 27.46 -17.23
N MET A 389 -37.40 28.58 -17.89
CA MET A 389 -36.30 29.51 -17.56
C MET A 389 -36.47 30.16 -16.19
N SER A 390 -37.67 30.55 -15.85
CA SER A 390 -37.98 31.16 -14.54
C SER A 390 -37.93 30.10 -13.43
N ALA A 391 -38.31 28.86 -13.73
CA ALA A 391 -38.17 27.73 -12.79
C ALA A 391 -36.67 27.44 -12.53
N ALA A 392 -35.78 27.48 -13.56
CA ALA A 392 -34.36 27.35 -13.38
C ALA A 392 -33.75 28.49 -12.56
N GLU A 393 -34.17 29.74 -12.81
CA GLU A 393 -33.72 30.89 -12.03
C GLU A 393 -34.07 30.73 -10.54
N ARG A 394 -35.33 30.34 -10.24
CA ARG A 394 -35.74 30.10 -8.88
C ARG A 394 -35.05 28.92 -8.23
N ALA A 395 -34.84 27.83 -8.97
CA ALA A 395 -34.12 26.67 -8.47
C ALA A 395 -32.66 27.02 -8.13
N ILE A 396 -31.96 27.74 -9.02
CA ILE A 396 -30.60 28.22 -8.77
C ILE A 396 -30.59 29.14 -7.53
N ALA A 397 -31.51 30.12 -7.45
CA ALA A 397 -31.57 31.04 -6.33
C ALA A 397 -31.85 30.35 -4.98
N ALA A 398 -32.62 29.27 -4.98
CA ALA A 398 -32.97 28.51 -3.78
C ALA A 398 -31.88 27.54 -3.34
N THR A 399 -31.09 26.96 -4.31
CA THR A 399 -30.14 25.90 -4.01
C THR A 399 -28.69 26.38 -3.90
N ILE A 400 -28.31 27.52 -4.54
CA ILE A 400 -26.91 27.95 -4.58
C ILE A 400 -26.30 28.16 -3.19
N VAL A 401 -27.03 28.70 -2.24
CA VAL A 401 -26.51 28.97 -0.89
C VAL A 401 -26.33 27.70 -0.08
N PRO A 402 -27.35 26.80 0.05
CA PRO A 402 -27.13 25.52 0.72
C PRO A 402 -26.07 24.66 0.04
N ALA A 403 -26.04 24.63 -1.31
CA ALA A 403 -25.05 23.87 -2.07
C ALA A 403 -23.63 24.45 -1.90
N THR A 404 -23.47 25.79 -1.90
CA THR A 404 -22.16 26.38 -1.60
C THR A 404 -21.66 25.98 -0.22
N LEU A 405 -22.57 25.98 0.75
CA LEU A 405 -22.23 25.61 2.11
C LEU A 405 -21.78 24.14 2.20
N ALA A 406 -22.57 23.24 1.63
CA ALA A 406 -22.28 21.83 1.55
C ALA A 406 -20.92 21.58 0.86
N ILE A 407 -20.72 22.13 -0.33
CA ILE A 407 -19.48 21.96 -1.08
C ILE A 407 -18.26 22.58 -0.37
N VAL A 408 -18.43 23.69 0.36
CA VAL A 408 -17.34 24.25 1.18
C VAL A 408 -16.95 23.29 2.31
N THR A 409 -17.91 22.62 2.93
CA THR A 409 -17.60 21.59 3.97
C THR A 409 -16.94 20.36 3.37
N ASP A 410 -17.34 19.91 2.18
CA ASP A 410 -16.64 18.87 1.43
C ASP A 410 -15.21 19.28 1.09
N MET A 411 -15.02 20.50 0.59
CA MET A 411 -13.68 21.06 0.31
C MET A 411 -12.80 21.07 1.57
N VAL A 412 -13.37 21.29 2.74
CA VAL A 412 -12.63 21.23 4.01
C VAL A 412 -12.18 19.81 4.31
N GLY A 413 -13.02 18.80 4.09
CA GLY A 413 -12.64 17.40 4.22
C GLY A 413 -11.44 17.05 3.34
N PHE A 414 -11.41 17.55 2.10
CA PHE A 414 -10.25 17.42 1.22
C PHE A 414 -9.06 18.28 1.67
N PHE A 415 -9.28 19.53 2.06
CA PHE A 415 -8.21 20.45 2.45
C PHE A 415 -7.40 19.94 3.65
N THR A 416 -8.04 19.32 4.62
CA THR A 416 -7.36 18.80 5.81
C THR A 416 -6.35 17.70 5.48
N LEU A 417 -6.54 16.98 4.37
CA LEU A 417 -5.56 16.02 3.87
C LEU A 417 -4.24 16.67 3.44
N SER A 418 -4.21 17.98 3.13
CA SER A 418 -2.97 18.68 2.77
C SER A 418 -1.98 18.81 3.93
N PHE A 419 -2.42 18.62 5.16
CA PHE A 419 -1.57 18.65 6.36
C PHE A 419 -0.87 17.32 6.64
N VAL A 420 -1.25 16.26 5.94
CA VAL A 420 -0.64 14.94 6.07
C VAL A 420 0.56 14.86 5.14
N ASP A 421 1.69 14.38 5.64
CA ASP A 421 2.92 14.26 4.84
C ASP A 421 2.94 13.02 3.95
N ILE A 422 1.85 12.80 3.23
CA ILE A 422 1.73 11.80 2.17
C ILE A 422 1.40 12.55 0.87
N SER A 423 2.21 12.34 -0.16
CA SER A 423 2.13 13.11 -1.39
C SER A 423 0.78 13.02 -2.10
N PHE A 424 0.20 11.83 -2.19
CA PHE A 424 -1.10 11.67 -2.83
C PHE A 424 -2.26 12.28 -2.00
N TYR A 425 -2.12 12.46 -0.67
CA TYR A 425 -3.09 13.20 0.14
C TYR A 425 -3.12 14.67 -0.24
N LYS A 426 -1.94 15.27 -0.45
CA LYS A 426 -1.83 16.63 -0.95
C LYS A 426 -2.50 16.75 -2.33
N ALA A 427 -2.34 15.75 -3.18
CA ALA A 427 -3.02 15.68 -4.46
C ALA A 427 -4.54 15.53 -4.32
N TYR A 428 -5.04 14.63 -3.46
CA TYR A 428 -6.47 14.56 -3.14
C TYR A 428 -6.99 15.90 -2.63
N ALA A 429 -6.24 16.57 -1.76
CA ALA A 429 -6.63 17.88 -1.27
C ALA A 429 -6.81 18.89 -2.42
N TYR A 430 -5.83 19.08 -3.26
CA TYR A 430 -5.86 20.10 -4.32
C TYR A 430 -6.83 19.75 -5.45
N PHE A 431 -6.75 18.54 -6.00
CA PHE A 431 -7.62 18.12 -7.10
C PHE A 431 -9.04 17.83 -6.64
N GLY A 432 -9.23 17.33 -5.42
CA GLY A 432 -10.53 17.14 -4.80
C GLY A 432 -11.24 18.49 -4.58
N MET A 433 -10.57 19.46 -3.96
CA MET A 433 -11.13 20.81 -3.79
C MET A 433 -11.49 21.47 -5.12
N PHE A 434 -10.61 21.34 -6.13
CA PHE A 434 -10.88 21.88 -7.46
C PHE A 434 -12.08 21.19 -8.13
N GLY A 435 -12.15 19.87 -8.02
CA GLY A 435 -13.29 19.07 -8.48
C GLY A 435 -14.60 19.51 -7.80
N MET A 436 -14.58 19.70 -6.48
CA MET A 436 -15.74 20.16 -5.71
C MET A 436 -16.19 21.55 -6.12
N MET A 437 -15.25 22.49 -6.32
CA MET A 437 -15.57 23.82 -6.82
C MET A 437 -16.21 23.75 -8.22
N THR A 438 -15.72 22.84 -9.07
CA THR A 438 -16.30 22.63 -10.41
C THR A 438 -17.69 22.01 -10.33
N ILE A 439 -17.92 21.03 -9.41
CA ILE A 439 -19.26 20.47 -9.12
C ILE A 439 -20.25 21.56 -8.72
N LEU A 440 -19.85 22.51 -7.90
CA LEU A 440 -20.74 23.62 -7.52
C LEU A 440 -21.33 24.33 -8.74
N ILE A 441 -20.48 24.64 -9.73
CA ILE A 441 -20.92 25.34 -10.94
C ILE A 441 -21.74 24.41 -11.85
N THR A 442 -21.26 23.19 -12.06
CA THR A 442 -21.85 22.26 -13.03
C THR A 442 -23.21 21.73 -12.59
N THR A 443 -23.38 21.40 -11.31
CA THR A 443 -24.64 20.86 -10.79
C THR A 443 -25.65 21.94 -10.46
N THR A 444 -25.23 23.04 -9.81
CA THR A 444 -26.19 24.07 -9.36
C THR A 444 -26.58 25.04 -10.46
N THR A 445 -25.74 25.27 -11.46
CA THR A 445 -25.95 26.28 -12.51
C THR A 445 -26.20 25.67 -13.87
N ILE A 446 -25.30 24.80 -14.34
CA ILE A 446 -25.37 24.25 -15.69
C ILE A 446 -26.51 23.26 -15.86
N ALA A 447 -26.73 22.38 -14.93
CA ALA A 447 -27.78 21.37 -15.00
C ALA A 447 -29.18 22.00 -15.11
N PRO A 448 -29.59 22.96 -14.26
CA PRO A 448 -30.88 23.66 -14.43
C PRO A 448 -31.02 24.45 -15.74
N ILE A 449 -29.91 25.07 -16.20
CA ILE A 449 -29.90 25.79 -17.47
C ILE A 449 -30.16 24.85 -18.65
N LEU A 450 -29.47 23.70 -18.70
CA LEU A 450 -29.66 22.68 -19.74
C LEU A 450 -31.07 22.11 -19.71
N MET A 451 -31.61 21.80 -18.52
CA MET A 451 -32.99 21.34 -18.39
C MET A 451 -34.00 22.38 -18.90
N ALA A 452 -33.77 23.67 -18.65
CA ALA A 452 -34.64 24.75 -19.07
C ALA A 452 -34.53 25.08 -20.56
N MET A 453 -33.35 24.92 -21.18
CA MET A 453 -33.13 25.12 -22.61
C MET A 453 -33.71 23.99 -23.47
N PHE A 454 -33.77 22.79 -22.92
CA PHE A 454 -34.30 21.60 -23.59
C PHE A 454 -35.51 21.04 -22.84
N PRO A 455 -36.59 21.83 -22.64
CA PRO A 455 -37.73 21.38 -21.88
C PRO A 455 -38.43 20.21 -22.60
N GLY A 456 -39.06 19.34 -21.85
CA GLY A 456 -39.90 18.27 -22.40
C GLY A 456 -41.16 18.79 -23.06
N LYS A 457 -41.86 17.92 -23.78
CA LYS A 457 -43.17 18.25 -24.35
C LYS A 457 -44.22 18.58 -23.29
N ASN A 458 -44.06 18.02 -22.06
CA ASN A 458 -44.95 18.33 -20.92
C ASN A 458 -44.32 19.37 -20.01
N THR A 459 -44.52 20.63 -20.33
CA THR A 459 -44.26 21.79 -19.41
C THR A 459 -45.48 22.13 -18.59
N GLN A 460 -46.56 21.34 -18.69
CA GLN A 460 -47.79 21.56 -17.93
C GLN A 460 -47.61 21.15 -16.47
N VAL A 461 -48.44 21.74 -15.58
CA VAL A 461 -48.52 21.40 -14.17
C VAL A 461 -48.88 19.90 -14.05
N ASP A 462 -47.92 19.11 -13.62
CA ASP A 462 -48.12 17.71 -13.34
C ASP A 462 -47.63 17.40 -11.93
N PRO A 463 -48.53 17.47 -10.94
CA PRO A 463 -48.21 17.23 -9.54
C PRO A 463 -47.59 15.82 -9.33
N SER A 464 -47.93 14.86 -10.17
CA SER A 464 -47.41 13.49 -10.04
C SER A 464 -45.87 13.38 -10.24
N MET A 465 -45.31 14.32 -10.97
CA MET A 465 -43.85 14.40 -11.18
C MET A 465 -43.08 14.86 -9.94
N VAL A 466 -43.72 15.54 -9.04
CA VAL A 466 -43.12 16.14 -7.83
C VAL A 466 -43.66 15.51 -6.54
N GLU A 467 -44.81 14.90 -6.63
CA GLU A 467 -45.43 14.27 -5.47
C GLU A 467 -44.58 13.17 -4.91
N ALA A 468 -44.27 13.26 -3.62
CA ALA A 468 -43.54 12.22 -2.92
C ALA A 468 -44.27 10.88 -3.10
N SER A 469 -43.51 9.84 -3.38
CA SER A 469 -44.00 8.47 -3.52
C SER A 469 -44.71 8.03 -2.23
N LYS A 470 -45.60 7.03 -2.32
CA LYS A 470 -46.23 6.43 -1.12
C LYS A 470 -45.20 6.00 -0.08
N PHE A 471 -44.06 5.51 -0.53
CA PHE A 471 -42.94 5.14 0.33
C PHE A 471 -42.35 6.37 1.05
N GLU A 472 -42.03 7.44 0.31
CA GLU A 472 -41.44 8.67 0.88
C GLU A 472 -42.40 9.34 1.88
N LYS A 473 -43.71 9.42 1.57
CA LYS A 473 -44.77 9.90 2.51
C LYS A 473 -44.86 9.00 3.76
N GLY A 474 -44.83 7.69 3.58
CA GLY A 474 -44.81 6.71 4.65
C GLY A 474 -43.61 6.88 5.57
N MET A 475 -42.40 6.96 4.98
CA MET A 475 -41.18 7.21 5.69
C MET A 475 -41.21 8.51 6.51
N ALA A 476 -41.60 9.61 5.89
CA ALA A 476 -41.68 10.91 6.56
C ALA A 476 -42.66 10.88 7.73
N LYS A 477 -43.86 10.28 7.55
CA LYS A 477 -44.84 10.12 8.62
C LYS A 477 -44.32 9.26 9.78
N THR A 478 -43.69 8.15 9.46
CA THR A 478 -43.09 7.24 10.47
C THR A 478 -41.98 7.94 11.25
N LEU A 479 -41.03 8.57 10.55
CA LEU A 479 -39.92 9.29 11.19
C LEU A 479 -40.43 10.45 12.06
N THR A 480 -41.40 11.23 11.57
CA THR A 480 -42.02 12.28 12.38
C THR A 480 -42.69 11.71 13.65
N SER A 481 -43.40 10.60 13.54
CA SER A 481 -43.99 9.90 14.68
C SER A 481 -42.94 9.38 15.68
N VAL A 482 -41.84 8.85 15.17
CA VAL A 482 -40.72 8.39 15.98
C VAL A 482 -40.09 9.55 16.74
N ILE A 483 -39.77 10.65 16.06
CA ILE A 483 -39.07 11.81 16.65
C ILE A 483 -39.98 12.52 17.67
N MET A 484 -41.25 12.66 17.37
CA MET A 484 -42.20 13.37 18.24
C MET A 484 -42.76 12.48 19.35
N GLY A 485 -42.81 11.17 19.18
CA GLY A 485 -43.40 10.20 20.08
C GLY A 485 -42.48 9.65 21.15
N LYS A 486 -42.99 8.66 21.89
CA LYS A 486 -42.18 7.87 22.85
C LYS A 486 -41.13 7.01 22.14
N MET A 487 -41.30 6.73 20.85
CA MET A 487 -40.38 5.92 20.06
C MET A 487 -39.04 6.62 19.74
N LYS A 488 -38.87 7.89 20.13
CA LYS A 488 -37.56 8.60 20.02
C LYS A 488 -36.40 7.89 20.75
N ILE A 489 -36.74 6.98 21.67
CA ILE A 489 -35.76 6.14 22.35
C ILE A 489 -35.05 5.19 21.37
N ILE A 490 -35.69 4.84 20.24
CA ILE A 490 -35.12 3.91 19.24
C ILE A 490 -33.85 4.52 18.57
N PRO A 491 -33.91 5.70 17.89
CA PRO A 491 -32.73 6.27 17.30
C PRO A 491 -31.64 6.62 18.32
N ILE A 492 -32.04 7.05 19.55
CA ILE A 492 -31.08 7.26 20.63
C ILE A 492 -30.41 5.93 21.02
N GLY A 493 -31.21 4.86 21.19
CA GLY A 493 -30.74 3.53 21.51
C GLY A 493 -29.80 2.98 20.44
N MET A 494 -30.10 3.24 19.15
CA MET A 494 -29.20 2.86 18.03
C MET A 494 -27.86 3.57 18.12
N VAL A 495 -27.81 4.86 18.40
CA VAL A 495 -26.56 5.61 18.58
C VAL A 495 -25.78 5.07 19.78
N VAL A 496 -26.45 4.86 20.92
CA VAL A 496 -25.82 4.32 22.13
C VAL A 496 -25.27 2.91 21.85
N ALA A 497 -26.02 2.07 21.14
CA ALA A 497 -25.59 0.74 20.77
C ALA A 497 -24.37 0.77 19.81
N LEU A 498 -24.40 1.67 18.81
CA LEU A 498 -23.27 1.86 17.90
C LEU A 498 -22.01 2.30 18.65
N VAL A 499 -22.13 3.33 19.50
CA VAL A 499 -21.00 3.85 20.28
C VAL A 499 -20.47 2.78 21.26
N ALA A 500 -21.36 2.04 21.94
CA ALA A 500 -20.98 0.98 22.85
C ALA A 500 -20.28 -0.18 22.12
N TRP A 501 -20.83 -0.58 20.96
CA TRP A 501 -20.22 -1.60 20.12
C TRP A 501 -18.83 -1.17 19.62
N SER A 502 -18.72 0.06 19.09
CA SER A 502 -17.43 0.61 18.66
C SER A 502 -16.43 0.68 19.81
N ALA A 503 -16.86 1.06 21.02
CA ALA A 503 -16.00 1.12 22.20
C ALA A 503 -15.45 -0.25 22.61
N VAL A 504 -16.26 -1.32 22.45
CA VAL A 504 -15.80 -2.70 22.68
C VAL A 504 -14.82 -3.14 21.61
N GLN A 505 -15.12 -2.87 20.34
CA GLN A 505 -14.24 -3.29 19.24
C GLN A 505 -12.88 -2.56 19.28
N THR A 506 -12.89 -1.25 19.49
CA THR A 506 -11.68 -0.42 19.57
C THR A 506 -10.87 -0.61 20.85
N LYS A 507 -11.42 -1.28 21.87
CA LYS A 507 -10.82 -1.43 23.21
C LYS A 507 -10.38 -0.10 23.83
N VAL A 508 -11.13 0.97 23.57
CA VAL A 508 -10.81 2.33 24.06
C VAL A 508 -10.74 2.44 25.58
N PHE A 509 -11.31 1.48 26.32
CA PHE A 509 -11.25 1.42 27.77
C PHE A 509 -10.00 0.70 28.32
N GLU A 510 -9.18 0.12 27.42
CA GLU A 510 -7.95 -0.60 27.73
C GLU A 510 -6.76 0.00 26.96
N PRO A 511 -6.51 1.33 27.07
CA PRO A 511 -5.45 1.97 26.30
C PRO A 511 -4.08 1.42 26.69
N THR A 512 -3.21 1.25 25.72
CA THR A 512 -1.79 0.91 25.94
C THR A 512 -0.92 2.14 25.83
N VAL A 513 0.38 2.00 26.13
CA VAL A 513 1.34 3.12 25.97
C VAL A 513 1.46 3.53 24.50
N ASP A 514 1.36 2.55 23.59
CA ASP A 514 1.56 2.75 22.15
C ASP A 514 0.25 3.06 21.41
N SER A 515 -0.92 2.76 21.98
CA SER A 515 -2.20 3.02 21.30
C SER A 515 -3.33 3.38 22.25
N PRO A 516 -4.05 4.49 22.01
CA PRO A 516 -5.26 4.84 22.76
C PRO A 516 -6.45 3.93 22.40
N MET A 517 -6.40 3.23 21.29
CA MET A 517 -7.43 2.30 20.80
C MET A 517 -6.79 0.99 20.31
N PRO A 518 -6.34 0.09 21.20
CA PRO A 518 -5.58 -1.11 20.83
C PRO A 518 -6.33 -2.10 19.93
N GLY A 519 -7.64 -2.00 19.83
CA GLY A 519 -8.43 -2.80 18.89
C GLY A 519 -8.33 -2.32 17.44
N VAL A 520 -7.87 -1.10 17.22
CA VAL A 520 -7.66 -0.53 15.89
C VAL A 520 -6.23 -0.86 15.44
N GLU A 521 -6.09 -1.69 14.45
CA GLU A 521 -4.78 -2.01 13.85
C GLU A 521 -4.40 -0.90 12.87
N VAL A 522 -3.27 -0.25 13.16
CA VAL A 522 -2.70 0.79 12.31
C VAL A 522 -1.55 0.21 11.51
N GLY A 523 -1.36 0.66 10.28
CA GLY A 523 -0.33 0.16 9.37
C GLY A 523 -0.86 -0.85 8.36
N ILE A 524 -0.06 -1.11 7.33
CA ILE A 524 -0.44 -1.99 6.23
C ILE A 524 -0.08 -3.45 6.52
N ASN A 525 -1.08 -4.30 6.54
CA ASN A 525 -0.89 -5.74 6.54
C ASN A 525 -0.95 -6.25 5.09
N TYR A 526 0.19 -6.55 4.49
CA TYR A 526 0.26 -6.92 3.07
C TYR A 526 -0.49 -8.21 2.74
N SER A 527 -0.64 -9.13 3.71
CA SER A 527 -1.42 -10.35 3.51
C SER A 527 -2.93 -10.11 3.48
N ARG A 528 -3.41 -8.94 3.91
CA ARG A 528 -4.85 -8.65 4.02
C ARG A 528 -5.27 -7.33 3.38
N ALA A 529 -4.38 -6.32 3.42
CA ALA A 529 -4.74 -4.94 3.08
C ALA A 529 -4.46 -4.56 1.64
N ALA A 530 -3.46 -5.15 0.99
CA ALA A 530 -3.14 -4.85 -0.40
C ALA A 530 -4.10 -5.56 -1.37
N PHE A 531 -4.30 -6.86 -1.17
CA PHE A 531 -5.14 -7.71 -2.00
C PHE A 531 -6.14 -8.48 -1.13
N LYS A 532 -7.31 -8.77 -1.68
CA LYS A 532 -8.25 -9.68 -1.03
C LYS A 532 -7.62 -11.04 -0.82
N TYR A 533 -8.05 -11.71 0.25
CA TYR A 533 -7.50 -12.99 0.68
C TYR A 533 -7.56 -14.08 -0.40
N ASP A 534 -8.59 -14.07 -1.23
CA ASP A 534 -8.85 -14.99 -2.33
C ASP A 534 -8.24 -14.57 -3.69
N SER A 535 -7.48 -13.46 -3.74
CA SER A 535 -6.82 -13.04 -4.97
C SER A 535 -5.54 -13.83 -5.24
N ASP A 536 -5.23 -14.06 -6.52
CA ASP A 536 -4.03 -14.79 -6.95
C ASP A 536 -2.75 -14.20 -6.34
N ALA A 537 -2.61 -12.88 -6.35
CA ALA A 537 -1.44 -12.21 -5.79
C ALA A 537 -1.29 -12.44 -4.27
N ASN A 538 -2.39 -12.50 -3.52
CA ASN A 538 -2.37 -12.79 -2.09
C ASN A 538 -2.07 -14.27 -1.82
N ILE A 539 -2.67 -15.17 -2.60
CA ILE A 539 -2.39 -16.59 -2.51
C ILE A 539 -0.91 -16.85 -2.78
N ASP A 540 -0.36 -16.27 -3.85
CA ASP A 540 1.05 -16.41 -4.20
C ASP A 540 1.97 -15.91 -3.08
N LEU A 541 1.66 -14.74 -2.51
CA LEU A 541 2.43 -14.16 -1.41
C LEU A 541 2.43 -15.04 -0.16
N ARG A 542 1.27 -15.54 0.25
CA ARG A 542 1.14 -16.42 1.41
C ARG A 542 1.86 -17.75 1.19
N ARG A 543 1.68 -18.36 0.02
CA ARG A 543 2.34 -19.65 -0.34
C ARG A 543 3.86 -19.52 -0.38
N LEU A 544 4.40 -18.45 -0.96
CA LEU A 544 5.83 -18.20 -0.90
C LEU A 544 6.30 -17.96 0.53
N GLY A 545 5.54 -17.24 1.34
CA GLY A 545 5.86 -17.02 2.75
C GLY A 545 5.96 -18.32 3.58
N GLU A 546 5.30 -19.40 3.16
CA GLU A 546 5.37 -20.70 3.84
C GLU A 546 6.68 -21.45 3.57
N VAL A 547 7.28 -21.27 2.40
CA VAL A 547 8.44 -22.06 1.94
C VAL A 547 9.73 -21.23 1.83
N MET A 548 9.62 -19.91 1.87
CA MET A 548 10.74 -18.96 1.86
C MET A 548 11.10 -18.47 3.27
N PRO A 549 12.35 -18.06 3.49
CA PRO A 549 12.76 -17.48 4.77
C PRO A 549 12.07 -16.13 5.08
N GLY A 550 11.52 -15.46 4.10
CA GLY A 550 10.77 -14.20 4.23
C GLY A 550 10.44 -13.60 2.87
N VAL A 551 9.55 -12.63 2.86
CA VAL A 551 9.06 -11.99 1.63
C VAL A 551 9.14 -10.45 1.68
N ILE A 552 9.43 -9.88 2.85
CA ILE A 552 9.61 -8.42 3.02
C ILE A 552 11.10 -8.14 3.11
N SER A 553 11.64 -7.40 2.16
CA SER A 553 13.06 -7.05 2.14
C SER A 553 13.39 -5.99 3.20
N VAL A 554 14.57 -6.11 3.80
CA VAL A 554 15.20 -5.10 4.64
C VAL A 554 16.61 -4.89 4.18
N ASN A 555 17.07 -3.65 4.11
CA ASN A 555 18.46 -3.33 3.88
C ASN A 555 18.99 -2.31 4.90
N ILE A 556 20.24 -2.45 5.26
CA ILE A 556 20.94 -1.58 6.20
C ILE A 556 22.26 -1.19 5.55
N PRO A 557 22.36 -0.01 4.94
CA PRO A 557 23.63 0.50 4.41
C PRO A 557 24.64 0.72 5.55
N ILE A 558 25.90 0.42 5.26
CA ILE A 558 27.02 0.59 6.18
C ILE A 558 28.06 1.46 5.48
N ARG A 559 28.57 2.48 6.19
CA ARG A 559 29.56 3.40 5.65
C ARG A 559 30.68 3.61 6.65
N GLY A 560 31.93 3.54 6.20
CA GLY A 560 33.07 3.93 7.02
C GLY A 560 32.99 5.40 7.41
N LYS A 561 33.21 5.70 8.69
CA LYS A 561 33.28 7.10 9.14
C LYS A 561 34.54 7.75 8.56
N VAL A 562 34.39 8.95 8.02
CA VAL A 562 35.47 9.71 7.37
C VAL A 562 36.66 9.95 8.28
N GLU A 563 36.44 10.08 9.61
CA GLU A 563 37.48 10.25 10.62
C GLU A 563 38.37 9.02 10.79
N HIS A 564 37.87 7.82 10.47
CA HIS A 564 38.59 6.55 10.56
C HIS A 564 39.01 6.00 9.18
N PHE A 565 38.18 6.29 8.17
CA PHE A 565 38.37 5.82 6.80
C PHE A 565 38.23 7.01 5.83
N PRO A 566 39.26 7.88 5.72
CA PRO A 566 39.19 9.04 4.86
C PRO A 566 39.04 8.61 3.40
N MET A 567 38.10 9.25 2.70
CA MET A 567 37.98 9.08 1.25
C MET A 567 39.15 9.81 0.58
N LEU A 568 39.86 9.08 -0.28
CA LEU A 568 40.92 9.67 -1.09
C LEU A 568 40.30 10.70 -2.05
N PRO A 569 40.90 11.89 -2.17
CA PRO A 569 40.47 12.82 -3.20
C PRO A 569 40.73 12.21 -4.58
N ALA A 570 39.84 12.47 -5.53
CA ALA A 570 40.08 12.15 -6.92
C ALA A 570 41.35 12.89 -7.38
N CYS A 571 42.23 12.17 -8.11
CA CYS A 571 43.41 12.84 -8.69
C CYS A 571 42.99 13.95 -9.65
N GLU A 572 43.66 15.08 -9.62
CA GLU A 572 43.55 16.03 -10.73
C GLU A 572 44.09 15.32 -12.00
N TYR A 573 43.24 15.16 -12.97
CA TYR A 573 43.56 14.46 -14.23
C TYR A 573 44.57 15.32 -15.00
N ASP A 574 45.79 14.89 -15.06
CA ASP A 574 46.91 15.51 -15.82
C ASP A 574 47.09 14.95 -17.24
N GLY A 575 46.25 14.02 -17.64
CA GLY A 575 46.26 13.36 -18.94
C GLY A 575 47.17 12.10 -19.00
N SER A 576 47.85 11.78 -17.91
CA SER A 576 48.75 10.59 -17.84
C SER A 576 48.13 9.39 -17.14
N GLN A 577 46.99 9.57 -16.47
CA GLN A 577 46.34 8.56 -15.64
C GLN A 577 44.95 8.17 -16.24
N GLU A 578 44.46 7.00 -15.91
CA GLU A 578 43.08 6.62 -16.24
C GLU A 578 42.07 7.47 -15.46
N PRO A 579 40.96 7.91 -16.10
CA PRO A 579 39.94 8.67 -15.42
C PRO A 579 39.39 7.89 -14.20
N GLY A 580 39.45 8.53 -13.02
CA GLY A 580 38.96 7.95 -11.76
C GLY A 580 40.03 7.26 -10.90
N THR A 581 41.32 7.29 -11.31
CA THR A 581 42.43 6.87 -10.46
C THR A 581 42.47 7.70 -9.18
N LYS A 582 42.59 7.08 -8.01
CA LYS A 582 42.72 7.75 -6.71
C LYS A 582 44.22 7.98 -6.42
N CYS A 583 44.57 9.17 -6.00
CA CYS A 583 45.93 9.55 -5.68
C CYS A 583 46.24 9.43 -4.20
N TRP A 584 47.28 8.70 -3.88
CA TRP A 584 47.96 8.72 -2.58
C TRP A 584 49.46 8.89 -2.84
N ASP A 585 50.20 9.42 -1.84
CA ASP A 585 51.64 9.42 -1.89
C ASP A 585 52.18 8.00 -1.83
N GLU A 586 53.11 7.67 -2.71
CA GLU A 586 53.71 6.31 -2.78
C GLU A 586 54.42 5.89 -1.49
N ASP A 587 54.71 6.86 -0.63
CA ASP A 587 55.38 6.66 0.69
C ASP A 587 54.39 6.47 1.84
N GLU A 588 53.04 6.61 1.63
CA GLU A 588 52.01 6.38 2.66
C GLU A 588 51.26 5.12 2.31
N ASP A 589 50.96 4.29 3.32
CA ASP A 589 50.07 3.15 3.18
C ASP A 589 48.72 3.62 2.63
N ALA A 590 48.24 3.04 1.54
CA ALA A 590 46.95 3.36 0.94
C ALA A 590 45.84 3.25 2.01
N PRO A 591 44.99 4.30 2.20
CA PRO A 591 43.92 4.24 3.18
C PRO A 591 43.06 3.02 2.93
N GLN A 592 42.96 2.17 3.93
CA GLN A 592 42.14 0.97 3.88
C GLN A 592 40.65 1.35 4.06
N GLY A 593 39.77 0.81 3.21
CA GLY A 593 38.34 0.98 3.41
C GLY A 593 37.84 0.22 4.65
N ALA A 594 36.67 0.59 5.14
CA ALA A 594 36.05 -0.01 6.33
C ALA A 594 35.88 -1.53 6.25
N PHE A 595 35.65 -2.07 5.06
CA PHE A 595 35.49 -3.51 4.79
C PHE A 595 36.85 -4.28 4.71
N ASN A 596 37.96 -3.60 4.85
CA ASN A 596 39.28 -4.19 5.07
C ASN A 596 39.63 -4.28 6.58
N ASN A 597 38.77 -3.73 7.44
CA ASN A 597 39.00 -3.75 8.88
C ASN A 597 38.29 -4.95 9.53
N ALA A 598 39.06 -5.83 10.14
CA ALA A 598 38.59 -7.06 10.76
C ALA A 598 37.55 -6.85 11.88
N GLU A 599 37.65 -5.74 12.62
CA GLU A 599 36.72 -5.42 13.71
C GLU A 599 35.39 -4.90 13.16
N VAL A 600 35.41 -4.15 12.04
CA VAL A 600 34.19 -3.76 11.33
C VAL A 600 33.51 -5.01 10.79
N MET A 601 34.25 -5.93 10.18
CA MET A 601 33.69 -7.20 9.68
C MET A 601 33.09 -8.04 10.82
N ALA A 602 33.73 -8.09 11.99
CA ALA A 602 33.20 -8.77 13.17
C ALA A 602 31.92 -8.10 13.72
N ALA A 603 31.82 -6.77 13.62
CA ALA A 603 30.60 -6.05 13.99
C ALA A 603 29.44 -6.36 13.03
N ILE A 604 29.71 -6.49 11.73
CA ILE A 604 28.73 -6.93 10.73
C ILE A 604 28.29 -8.38 11.00
N GLU A 605 29.24 -9.29 11.28
CA GLU A 605 28.94 -10.68 11.65
C GLU A 605 28.00 -10.75 12.86
N LYS A 606 28.32 -10.02 13.91
CA LYS A 606 27.50 -9.93 15.11
C LYS A 606 26.11 -9.37 14.83
N THR A 607 25.99 -8.42 13.94
CA THR A 607 24.70 -7.85 13.50
C THR A 607 23.87 -8.90 12.77
N GLU A 608 24.47 -9.62 11.81
CA GLU A 608 23.78 -10.69 11.10
C GLU A 608 23.36 -11.83 12.01
N ASP A 609 24.22 -12.24 12.96
CA ASP A 609 23.89 -13.30 13.92
C ASP A 609 22.73 -12.90 14.83
N TRP A 610 22.72 -11.62 15.27
CA TRP A 610 21.58 -11.10 16.02
C TRP A 610 20.32 -11.08 15.16
N MET A 611 20.39 -10.58 13.93
CA MET A 611 19.25 -10.54 13.01
C MET A 611 18.70 -11.95 12.74
N ARG A 612 19.56 -12.95 12.53
CA ARG A 612 19.14 -14.35 12.36
C ARG A 612 18.48 -14.95 13.59
N SER A 613 18.90 -14.53 14.78
CA SER A 613 18.29 -14.97 16.04
C SER A 613 16.93 -14.32 16.31
N HIS A 614 16.59 -13.25 15.54
CA HIS A 614 15.34 -12.52 15.71
C HIS A 614 14.16 -13.30 15.11
N PRO A 615 13.05 -13.51 15.85
CA PRO A 615 11.95 -14.39 15.44
C PRO A 615 11.26 -13.96 14.15
N ASN A 616 11.30 -12.68 13.83
CA ASN A 616 10.65 -12.11 12.64
C ASN A 616 11.58 -11.96 11.43
N ILE A 617 12.88 -12.28 11.55
CA ILE A 617 13.84 -12.18 10.43
C ILE A 617 14.24 -13.60 10.05
N GLY A 618 13.98 -13.96 8.81
CA GLY A 618 14.22 -15.34 8.35
C GLY A 618 15.52 -15.54 7.60
N PHE A 619 16.09 -14.47 7.03
CA PHE A 619 17.34 -14.53 6.29
C PHE A 619 18.08 -13.21 6.37
N THR A 620 19.41 -13.29 6.43
CA THR A 620 20.30 -12.14 6.27
C THR A 620 21.51 -12.53 5.43
N GLY A 621 22.00 -11.60 4.67
CA GLY A 621 23.23 -11.76 3.88
C GLY A 621 23.91 -10.42 3.67
N SER A 622 25.23 -10.45 3.68
CA SER A 622 26.10 -9.33 3.32
C SER A 622 27.40 -9.82 2.72
N TYR A 623 28.30 -8.92 2.45
CA TYR A 623 29.62 -9.23 1.97
C TYR A 623 30.36 -10.22 2.88
N ILE A 624 30.17 -10.18 4.19
CA ILE A 624 30.88 -11.07 5.13
C ILE A 624 30.65 -12.55 4.86
N GLN A 625 29.54 -12.93 4.22
CA GLN A 625 29.29 -14.34 3.90
C GLN A 625 30.35 -14.89 2.95
N PHE A 626 30.77 -14.10 1.96
CA PHE A 626 31.86 -14.47 1.05
C PHE A 626 33.19 -14.56 1.79
N LEU A 627 33.47 -13.58 2.65
CA LEU A 627 34.67 -13.55 3.49
C LEU A 627 34.75 -14.79 4.41
N LYS A 628 33.64 -15.17 5.05
CA LYS A 628 33.54 -16.34 5.92
C LYS A 628 33.76 -17.65 5.14
N ILE A 629 33.24 -17.74 3.90
CA ILE A 629 33.47 -18.91 3.05
C ILE A 629 34.97 -19.00 2.70
N VAL A 630 35.60 -17.89 2.29
CA VAL A 630 37.01 -17.86 1.97
C VAL A 630 37.84 -18.28 3.18
N ASN A 631 37.52 -17.75 4.37
CA ASN A 631 38.19 -18.15 5.61
C ASN A 631 38.03 -19.64 5.89
N MET A 632 36.83 -20.19 5.76
CA MET A 632 36.57 -21.60 5.93
C MET A 632 37.39 -22.48 4.95
N LEU A 633 37.39 -22.08 3.69
CA LEU A 633 38.11 -22.85 2.65
C LEU A 633 39.65 -22.79 2.83
N MET A 634 40.19 -21.62 3.13
CA MET A 634 41.63 -21.39 3.28
C MET A 634 42.21 -22.00 4.57
N MET A 635 41.41 -22.07 5.64
CA MET A 635 41.81 -22.56 6.95
C MET A 635 41.50 -24.04 7.17
N THR A 636 40.80 -24.69 6.24
CA THR A 636 40.59 -26.13 6.28
C THR A 636 41.86 -26.84 5.79
N PRO A 637 42.40 -27.83 6.52
CA PRO A 637 43.58 -28.56 6.13
C PRO A 637 43.41 -29.21 4.75
N GLU A 638 44.51 -29.29 3.99
CA GLU A 638 44.50 -29.88 2.66
C GLU A 638 44.05 -31.35 2.68
N GLY A 639 43.10 -31.69 1.84
CA GLY A 639 42.49 -33.02 1.74
C GLY A 639 41.36 -33.31 2.70
N GLU A 640 40.96 -32.36 3.57
CA GLU A 640 39.78 -32.42 4.42
C GLU A 640 38.59 -31.72 3.79
N GLU A 641 37.36 -32.10 4.16
CA GLU A 641 36.16 -31.35 3.77
C GLU A 641 36.08 -30.02 4.52
N PRO A 642 35.50 -28.95 3.93
CA PRO A 642 35.37 -27.63 4.55
C PRO A 642 34.79 -27.72 5.97
N ASN A 643 35.49 -27.15 6.93
CA ASN A 643 35.12 -27.23 8.33
C ASN A 643 34.41 -25.94 8.80
N LEU A 644 33.17 -26.10 9.19
CA LEU A 644 32.32 -24.98 9.65
C LEU A 644 32.88 -24.24 10.89
N LYS A 645 33.80 -24.84 11.65
CA LYS A 645 34.52 -24.14 12.73
C LYS A 645 35.19 -22.85 12.23
N TYR A 646 35.61 -22.83 10.96
CA TYR A 646 36.26 -21.65 10.34
C TYR A 646 35.32 -20.78 9.53
N PHE A 647 34.01 -21.03 9.55
CA PHE A 647 33.02 -20.19 8.93
C PHE A 647 32.69 -18.94 9.80
N HIS A 648 33.74 -18.16 10.04
CA HIS A 648 33.73 -16.93 10.84
C HIS A 648 34.59 -15.86 10.19
N VAL A 649 34.35 -14.62 10.58
CA VAL A 649 35.27 -13.53 10.23
C VAL A 649 36.57 -13.69 10.97
N PRO A 650 37.73 -13.64 10.28
CA PRO A 650 39.06 -13.75 10.90
C PRO A 650 39.42 -12.44 11.64
N ASN A 651 38.70 -12.14 12.73
CA ASN A 651 39.05 -11.04 13.63
C ASN A 651 40.15 -11.44 14.63
N THR A 652 40.72 -10.46 15.34
CA THR A 652 41.84 -10.71 16.26
C THR A 652 41.53 -11.81 17.28
N ALA A 653 40.35 -11.77 17.90
CA ALA A 653 39.96 -12.76 18.92
C ALA A 653 39.77 -14.17 18.35
N PHE A 654 39.27 -14.26 17.11
CA PHE A 654 39.10 -15.56 16.42
C PHE A 654 40.46 -16.14 16.02
N ILE A 655 41.36 -15.32 15.52
CA ILE A 655 42.73 -15.73 15.15
C ILE A 655 43.47 -16.23 16.40
N GLU A 656 43.46 -15.45 17.50
CA GLU A 656 44.13 -15.86 18.75
C GLU A 656 43.58 -17.18 19.31
N LYS A 657 42.32 -17.48 19.14
CA LYS A 657 41.71 -18.76 19.55
C LYS A 657 42.11 -19.96 18.63
N ASN A 658 42.48 -19.70 17.41
CA ASN A 658 42.77 -20.71 16.38
C ASN A 658 44.23 -20.60 15.86
N MET A 659 45.16 -20.27 16.73
CA MET A 659 46.57 -20.13 16.40
C MET A 659 47.20 -21.42 15.86
N ASP A 660 46.60 -22.56 16.10
CA ASP A 660 46.97 -23.86 15.50
C ASP A 660 46.93 -23.84 13.96
N VAL A 661 46.09 -22.97 13.39
CA VAL A 661 45.89 -22.84 11.94
C VAL A 661 46.47 -21.54 11.38
N TYR A 662 46.32 -20.42 12.11
CA TYR A 662 46.78 -19.11 11.67
C TYR A 662 48.22 -18.81 12.06
N GLY A 663 48.74 -19.43 13.10
CA GLY A 663 50.10 -19.16 13.62
C GLY A 663 51.22 -19.73 12.78
N ASP A 664 52.38 -19.14 12.91
CA ASP A 664 53.62 -19.69 12.32
C ASP A 664 54.14 -20.86 13.21
N LYS A 665 54.35 -22.00 12.62
CA LYS A 665 54.91 -23.16 13.32
C LYS A 665 56.37 -22.94 13.77
N GLU A 666 57.10 -22.04 13.09
CA GLU A 666 58.49 -21.69 13.41
C GLU A 666 58.56 -20.58 14.48
N ASP A 667 57.59 -19.66 14.53
CA ASP A 667 57.44 -18.64 15.59
C ASP A 667 56.06 -18.69 16.26
N PRO A 668 55.91 -19.51 17.30
CA PRO A 668 54.62 -19.60 18.02
C PRO A 668 54.15 -18.32 18.74
N THR A 669 55.02 -17.31 18.79
CA THR A 669 54.70 -16.02 19.42
C THR A 669 54.15 -14.99 18.41
N TRP A 670 54.31 -15.27 17.11
CA TRP A 670 53.78 -14.39 16.06
C TRP A 670 52.27 -14.57 15.90
N VAL A 671 51.56 -13.47 16.02
CA VAL A 671 50.12 -13.42 15.79
C VAL A 671 49.88 -12.61 14.51
N PRO A 672 49.26 -13.20 13.49
CA PRO A 672 49.02 -12.49 12.24
C PRO A 672 48.08 -11.30 12.46
N ASN A 673 48.29 -10.24 11.67
CA ASN A 673 47.43 -9.08 11.67
C ASN A 673 46.09 -9.39 10.99
N ALA A 674 45.00 -9.29 11.76
CA ALA A 674 43.68 -9.62 11.27
C ALA A 674 43.24 -8.76 10.07
N ASN A 675 43.64 -7.49 10.03
CA ASN A 675 43.32 -6.62 8.87
C ASN A 675 44.04 -7.04 7.61
N GLU A 676 45.31 -7.51 7.71
CA GLU A 676 46.06 -8.02 6.55
C GLU A 676 45.42 -9.29 5.99
N ILE A 677 44.94 -10.19 6.87
CA ILE A 677 44.20 -11.40 6.44
C ILE A 677 42.91 -11.02 5.72
N VAL A 678 42.11 -10.14 6.30
CA VAL A 678 40.86 -9.68 5.68
C VAL A 678 41.14 -9.02 4.33
N THR A 679 42.15 -8.15 4.26
CA THR A 679 42.53 -7.47 3.00
C THR A 679 43.00 -8.46 1.96
N GLY A 680 43.78 -9.45 2.37
CA GLY A 680 44.27 -10.54 1.49
C GLY A 680 43.12 -11.39 0.93
N PHE A 681 42.13 -11.71 1.77
CA PHE A 681 40.94 -12.47 1.35
C PHE A 681 40.05 -11.63 0.42
N ASN A 682 39.88 -10.32 0.70
CA ASN A 682 39.20 -9.39 -0.18
C ASN A 682 39.87 -9.33 -1.58
N GLY A 683 41.18 -9.25 -1.62
CA GLY A 683 41.95 -9.31 -2.87
C GLY A 683 41.78 -10.65 -3.62
N LEU A 684 41.73 -11.79 -2.89
CA LEU A 684 41.43 -13.08 -3.48
C LEU A 684 40.04 -13.16 -4.08
N LEU A 685 39.04 -12.61 -3.38
CA LEU A 685 37.67 -12.55 -3.90
C LEU A 685 37.60 -11.68 -5.15
N GLU A 686 38.21 -10.50 -5.13
CA GLU A 686 38.21 -9.59 -6.26
C GLU A 686 38.92 -10.20 -7.49
N ALA A 687 40.04 -10.89 -7.29
CA ALA A 687 40.77 -11.57 -8.37
C ALA A 687 40.01 -12.76 -8.99
N ASN A 688 39.08 -13.38 -8.26
CA ASN A 688 38.37 -14.61 -8.69
C ASN A 688 36.89 -14.39 -9.02
N THR A 689 36.37 -13.17 -8.84
CA THR A 689 35.03 -12.78 -9.25
C THR A 689 35.04 -11.94 -10.52
N ASN A 690 33.93 -11.87 -11.26
CA ASN A 690 33.88 -10.97 -12.40
C ASN A 690 33.58 -9.54 -11.91
N ALA A 691 33.93 -8.55 -12.73
CA ALA A 691 33.61 -7.18 -12.44
C ALA A 691 32.09 -7.03 -12.22
N GLY A 692 31.69 -6.49 -11.06
CA GLY A 692 30.31 -6.29 -10.69
C GLY A 692 29.65 -7.42 -9.86
N ASP A 693 30.29 -8.59 -9.73
CA ASP A 693 29.73 -9.72 -8.93
C ASP A 693 29.55 -9.34 -7.44
N LEU A 694 30.39 -8.48 -6.89
CA LEU A 694 30.36 -8.04 -5.50
C LEU A 694 29.66 -6.70 -5.29
N ASP A 695 29.40 -5.94 -6.35
CA ASP A 695 28.86 -4.57 -6.26
C ASP A 695 27.51 -4.48 -5.53
N SER A 696 26.76 -5.57 -5.49
CA SER A 696 25.49 -5.67 -4.75
C SER A 696 25.67 -5.75 -3.22
N PHE A 697 26.86 -5.98 -2.71
CA PHE A 697 27.14 -6.18 -1.29
C PHE A 697 28.14 -5.18 -0.73
N VAL A 698 29.13 -4.81 -1.54
CA VAL A 698 30.19 -3.89 -1.17
C VAL A 698 30.54 -2.99 -2.35
N ALA A 699 30.69 -1.68 -2.09
CA ALA A 699 31.07 -0.73 -3.11
C ALA A 699 32.57 -0.81 -3.41
N LYS A 700 32.94 -0.43 -4.63
CA LYS A 700 34.36 -0.25 -5.01
C LYS A 700 35.07 0.69 -4.03
N GLY A 701 36.24 0.31 -3.61
CA GLY A 701 37.01 1.07 -2.58
C GLY A 701 36.78 0.58 -1.15
N TRP A 702 35.95 -0.45 -0.94
CA TRP A 702 35.81 -1.17 0.33
C TRP A 702 35.39 -0.32 1.52
N ASN A 703 34.74 0.83 1.28
CA ASN A 703 34.34 1.72 2.36
C ASN A 703 32.83 1.71 2.67
N GLU A 704 32.04 1.15 1.79
CA GLU A 704 30.59 1.09 1.89
C GLU A 704 30.08 -0.30 1.55
N GLY A 705 29.05 -0.74 2.23
CA GLY A 705 28.39 -2.00 1.97
C GLY A 705 26.97 -2.03 2.52
N VAL A 706 26.33 -3.19 2.41
CA VAL A 706 24.94 -3.35 2.84
C VAL A 706 24.73 -4.71 3.49
N ILE A 707 23.93 -4.73 4.57
CA ILE A 707 23.29 -5.96 5.06
C ILE A 707 21.90 -6.01 4.45
N MET A 708 21.58 -7.09 3.78
CA MET A 708 20.24 -7.40 3.29
C MET A 708 19.61 -8.49 4.13
N GLY A 709 18.29 -8.49 4.21
CA GLY A 709 17.56 -9.53 4.89
C GLY A 709 16.12 -9.64 4.40
N PHE A 710 15.46 -10.70 4.84
CA PHE A 710 14.03 -10.91 4.62
C PHE A 710 13.31 -11.10 5.94
N VAL A 711 12.28 -10.29 6.14
CA VAL A 711 11.37 -10.40 7.28
C VAL A 711 10.28 -11.40 6.94
N ASN A 712 9.99 -12.27 7.88
CA ASN A 712 9.12 -13.43 7.69
C ASN A 712 7.67 -13.20 8.11
N THR A 713 7.32 -12.01 8.53
CA THR A 713 5.98 -11.62 8.94
C THR A 713 5.46 -10.45 8.11
N MET A 714 4.15 -10.42 7.88
CA MET A 714 3.44 -9.32 7.21
C MET A 714 2.54 -8.54 8.17
N ASP A 715 2.55 -8.93 9.43
CA ASP A 715 1.79 -8.30 10.51
C ASP A 715 2.40 -6.92 10.82
N PRO A 716 1.66 -5.81 10.70
CA PRO A 716 2.22 -4.47 10.87
C PRO A 716 2.74 -4.22 12.29
N VAL A 717 2.15 -4.83 13.30
CA VAL A 717 2.63 -4.71 14.69
C VAL A 717 3.99 -5.38 14.84
N LYS A 718 4.15 -6.57 14.25
CA LYS A 718 5.41 -7.31 14.30
C LYS A 718 6.50 -6.67 13.43
N THR A 719 6.15 -6.16 12.24
CA THR A 719 7.13 -5.46 11.39
C THR A 719 7.62 -4.17 12.05
N HIS A 720 6.71 -3.38 12.62
CA HIS A 720 7.05 -2.19 13.40
C HIS A 720 7.94 -2.55 14.61
N GLN A 721 7.58 -3.57 15.38
CA GLN A 721 8.42 -4.03 16.50
C GLN A 721 9.80 -4.47 16.03
N THR A 722 9.89 -5.16 14.87
CA THR A 722 11.18 -5.58 14.30
C THR A 722 12.09 -4.38 13.98
N VAL A 723 11.53 -3.30 13.43
CA VAL A 723 12.30 -2.06 13.20
C VAL A 723 12.77 -1.45 14.52
N LYS A 724 11.90 -1.37 15.54
CA LYS A 724 12.28 -0.89 16.87
C LYS A 724 13.39 -1.74 17.51
N ASP A 725 13.32 -3.07 17.35
CA ASP A 725 14.33 -3.99 17.88
C ASP A 725 15.68 -3.80 17.16
N ILE A 726 15.67 -3.61 15.83
CA ILE A 726 16.87 -3.28 15.04
C ILE A 726 17.48 -1.95 15.54
N GLN A 727 16.66 -0.94 15.73
CA GLN A 727 17.10 0.38 16.24
C GLN A 727 17.68 0.28 17.65
N ALA A 728 17.05 -0.49 18.53
CA ALA A 728 17.53 -0.71 19.89
C ALA A 728 18.88 -1.46 19.90
N PHE A 729 19.04 -2.47 19.02
CA PHE A 729 20.29 -3.20 18.88
C PHE A 729 21.44 -2.26 18.46
N PHE A 730 21.25 -1.41 17.46
CA PHE A 730 22.28 -0.48 17.04
C PHE A 730 22.60 0.54 18.14
N LYS A 731 21.62 1.07 18.83
CA LYS A 731 21.82 1.99 19.94
C LYS A 731 22.62 1.36 21.08
N GLU A 732 22.35 0.10 21.42
CA GLU A 732 23.11 -0.64 22.47
C GLU A 732 24.55 -0.91 22.06
N ASN A 733 24.82 -1.04 20.76
CA ASN A 733 26.13 -1.43 20.27
C ASN A 733 26.97 -0.26 19.71
N GLU A 734 26.42 0.97 19.55
CA GLU A 734 27.05 2.09 18.85
C GLU A 734 28.47 2.44 19.31
N ASN A 735 28.77 2.23 20.60
CA ASN A 735 30.08 2.53 21.21
C ASN A 735 30.99 1.29 21.32
N LYS A 736 30.55 0.11 20.86
CA LYS A 736 31.35 -1.12 20.92
C LYS A 736 32.37 -1.14 19.77
N LYS A 737 33.46 -1.88 19.97
CA LYS A 737 34.54 -2.02 19.00
C LYS A 737 34.00 -2.49 17.64
N GLY A 738 34.43 -1.88 16.57
CA GLY A 738 33.95 -2.11 15.22
C GLY A 738 32.66 -1.35 14.87
N PHE A 739 31.65 -1.32 15.76
CA PHE A 739 30.41 -0.57 15.54
C PHE A 739 30.66 0.94 15.52
N ASN A 740 31.55 1.45 16.36
CA ASN A 740 31.90 2.87 16.46
C ASN A 740 32.70 3.40 15.26
N LEU A 741 33.26 2.54 14.43
CA LEU A 741 34.09 2.89 13.26
C LEU A 741 33.25 3.17 12.00
N VAL A 742 32.01 2.73 11.97
CA VAL A 742 31.12 2.84 10.82
C VAL A 742 29.79 3.52 11.19
N GLU A 743 29.12 4.03 10.19
CA GLU A 743 27.74 4.50 10.28
C GLU A 743 26.80 3.40 9.76
N TRP A 744 25.78 3.11 10.55
CA TRP A 744 24.76 2.11 10.26
C TRP A 744 23.50 2.80 9.78
N GLY A 745 23.05 2.54 8.54
CA GLY A 745 21.92 3.23 7.96
C GLY A 745 22.08 4.75 7.94
N TYR A 746 20.98 5.46 7.92
CA TYR A 746 20.96 6.92 7.99
C TYR A 746 20.09 7.37 9.17
N LYS A 747 20.36 8.58 9.67
CA LYS A 747 19.66 9.19 10.80
C LYS A 747 19.04 10.53 10.40
N SER A 748 18.16 11.05 11.23
CA SER A 748 17.63 12.42 11.09
C SER A 748 18.76 13.45 11.03
N GLY A 749 18.66 14.38 10.08
CA GLY A 749 19.66 15.42 9.83
C GLY A 749 20.85 15.02 8.97
N ASP A 750 21.00 13.73 8.62
CA ASP A 750 22.05 13.26 7.72
C ASP A 750 21.88 13.84 6.31
N THR A 751 23.01 13.97 5.63
CA THR A 751 23.05 14.40 4.23
C THR A 751 23.48 13.25 3.36
N ILE A 752 22.65 12.91 2.35
CA ILE A 752 22.88 11.81 1.42
C ILE A 752 23.18 12.38 0.03
N LEU A 753 24.29 11.97 -0.56
CA LEU A 753 24.56 12.16 -1.98
C LEU A 753 24.02 10.94 -2.74
N MET A 754 22.95 11.12 -3.50
CA MET A 754 22.33 10.05 -4.26
C MET A 754 23.22 9.59 -5.42
N PRO A 755 23.53 8.28 -5.52
CA PRO A 755 24.56 7.78 -6.45
C PRO A 755 24.25 8.01 -7.94
N GLU A 756 23.00 7.81 -8.37
CA GLU A 756 22.62 7.93 -9.79
C GLU A 756 22.33 9.38 -10.19
N SER A 757 21.63 10.14 -9.34
CA SER A 757 21.19 11.49 -9.68
C SER A 757 22.23 12.57 -9.35
N GLY A 758 23.20 12.27 -8.49
CA GLY A 758 24.13 13.27 -7.92
C GLY A 758 23.44 14.34 -7.07
N LYS A 759 22.15 14.16 -6.75
CA LYS A 759 21.36 15.09 -5.93
C LYS A 759 21.69 14.88 -4.46
N THR A 760 21.91 15.98 -3.75
CA THR A 760 22.05 15.95 -2.30
C THR A 760 20.67 16.00 -1.64
N VAL A 761 20.36 15.01 -0.82
CA VAL A 761 19.14 14.94 0.00
C VAL A 761 19.52 15.15 1.46
N ILE A 762 18.85 16.07 2.11
CA ILE A 762 19.00 16.29 3.56
C ILE A 762 17.79 15.61 4.23
N ILE A 763 18.06 14.65 5.11
CA ILE A 763 17.00 13.95 5.84
C ILE A 763 16.35 14.92 6.82
N GLU A 764 15.02 14.95 6.81
CA GLU A 764 14.24 15.77 7.71
C GLU A 764 14.51 15.39 9.18
N ASP A 765 14.70 16.40 10.03
CA ASP A 765 14.90 16.17 11.46
C ASP A 765 13.57 15.78 12.13
N SER A 766 13.42 14.49 12.38
CA SER A 766 12.27 13.94 13.10
C SER A 766 12.43 13.96 14.62
N GLY A 767 13.52 14.52 15.14
CA GLY A 767 13.84 14.54 16.57
C GLY A 767 14.24 13.17 17.13
N THR A 768 14.45 12.16 16.28
CA THR A 768 14.89 10.82 16.68
C THR A 768 16.29 10.53 16.15
N ASP A 769 17.19 10.07 17.03
CA ASP A 769 18.57 9.67 16.69
C ASP A 769 18.66 8.15 16.45
N THR A 770 17.63 7.56 15.84
CA THR A 770 17.60 6.14 15.56
C THR A 770 17.88 5.87 14.09
N VAL A 771 18.53 4.74 13.83
CA VAL A 771 18.90 4.29 12.50
C VAL A 771 17.65 4.00 11.67
N ALA A 772 17.58 4.49 10.44
CA ALA A 772 16.57 4.11 9.48
C ALA A 772 17.04 2.88 8.69
N VAL A 773 16.14 1.94 8.52
CA VAL A 773 16.30 0.79 7.63
C VAL A 773 15.69 1.11 6.25
N GLY A 774 16.27 0.56 5.19
CA GLY A 774 15.70 0.59 3.86
C GLY A 774 14.99 -0.72 3.51
N GLY A 775 14.72 -0.91 2.23
CA GLY A 775 13.93 -2.03 1.71
C GLY A 775 12.43 -1.82 1.92
N PHE A 776 11.67 -2.83 1.55
CA PHE A 776 10.21 -2.80 1.70
C PHE A 776 9.76 -2.64 3.16
N LEU A 777 10.55 -3.15 4.12
CA LEU A 777 10.33 -2.93 5.55
C LEU A 777 10.43 -1.44 5.91
N GLY A 778 11.43 -0.73 5.40
CA GLY A 778 11.59 0.70 5.63
C GLY A 778 10.44 1.52 5.04
N ALA A 779 10.02 1.23 3.81
CA ALA A 779 8.87 1.87 3.18
C ALA A 779 7.58 1.64 3.98
N THR A 780 7.41 0.42 4.52
CA THR A 780 6.27 0.08 5.39
C THR A 780 6.29 0.89 6.68
N GLU A 781 7.44 0.98 7.33
CA GLU A 781 7.62 1.72 8.57
C GLU A 781 7.38 3.22 8.38
N ALA A 782 7.90 3.79 7.30
CA ALA A 782 7.68 5.19 6.96
C ALA A 782 6.18 5.53 6.85
N THR A 783 5.39 4.63 6.25
CA THR A 783 3.94 4.81 6.14
C THR A 783 3.21 4.54 7.45
N HIS A 784 3.75 3.64 8.29
CA HIS A 784 3.22 3.34 9.62
C HIS A 784 3.37 4.54 10.56
N ASP A 785 4.56 5.14 10.63
CA ASP A 785 4.83 6.32 11.46
C ASP A 785 3.83 7.46 11.18
N VAL A 786 3.52 7.70 9.90
CA VAL A 786 2.53 8.72 9.51
C VAL A 786 1.12 8.27 9.90
N ALA A 787 0.76 7.01 9.64
CA ALA A 787 -0.58 6.50 9.90
C ALA A 787 -0.90 6.51 11.40
N GLU A 788 0.06 6.18 12.27
CA GLU A 788 -0.09 6.15 13.73
C GLU A 788 -0.46 7.52 14.31
N VAL A 789 0.03 8.59 13.73
CA VAL A 789 -0.31 9.96 14.14
C VAL A 789 -1.62 10.42 13.50
N GLU A 790 -1.78 10.15 12.21
CA GLU A 790 -2.83 10.77 11.39
C GLU A 790 -4.20 10.11 11.53
N TYR A 791 -4.29 8.85 11.99
CA TYR A 791 -5.60 8.21 12.16
C TYR A 791 -6.49 8.89 13.20
N ILE A 792 -5.91 9.65 14.14
CA ILE A 792 -6.65 10.48 15.11
C ILE A 792 -6.56 11.95 14.73
N ARG A 793 -5.36 12.47 14.41
CA ARG A 793 -5.11 13.89 14.20
C ARG A 793 -5.89 14.45 13.02
N SER A 794 -5.85 13.79 11.85
CA SER A 794 -6.47 14.29 10.63
C SER A 794 -8.02 14.39 10.74
N PRO A 795 -8.77 13.36 11.20
CA PRO A 795 -10.20 13.47 11.38
C PRO A 795 -10.60 14.51 12.42
N LEU A 796 -9.85 14.66 13.52
CA LEU A 796 -10.14 15.68 14.53
C LEU A 796 -9.95 17.11 14.00
N ILE A 797 -8.89 17.36 13.22
CA ILE A 797 -8.71 18.64 12.53
C ILE A 797 -9.86 18.89 11.57
N THR A 798 -10.29 17.88 10.82
CA THR A 798 -11.45 17.96 9.91
C THR A 798 -12.73 18.32 10.69
N ALA A 799 -13.01 17.64 11.81
CA ALA A 799 -14.17 17.94 12.66
C ALA A 799 -14.14 19.37 13.19
N LEU A 800 -12.98 19.83 13.65
CA LEU A 800 -12.81 21.19 14.16
C LEU A 800 -13.01 22.24 13.04
N ALA A 801 -12.43 22.00 11.87
CA ALA A 801 -12.59 22.90 10.73
C ALA A 801 -14.05 22.98 10.26
N ILE A 802 -14.75 21.85 10.18
CA ILE A 802 -16.19 21.80 9.87
C ILE A 802 -16.99 22.54 10.95
N PHE A 803 -16.67 22.35 12.23
CA PHE A 803 -17.32 23.08 13.33
C PHE A 803 -17.20 24.60 13.17
N VAL A 804 -15.98 25.08 12.92
CA VAL A 804 -15.72 26.52 12.76
C VAL A 804 -16.48 27.09 11.56
N ILE A 805 -16.43 26.42 10.42
CA ILE A 805 -17.11 26.87 9.21
C ILE A 805 -18.63 26.84 9.38
N ALA A 806 -19.19 25.78 9.95
CA ALA A 806 -20.61 25.68 10.23
C ALA A 806 -21.04 26.76 11.22
N ALA A 807 -20.27 27.05 12.27
CA ALA A 807 -20.54 28.10 13.24
C ALA A 807 -20.58 29.49 12.59
N LEU A 808 -19.64 29.77 11.70
CA LEU A 808 -19.58 31.06 10.97
C LEU A 808 -20.75 31.21 9.99
N ILE A 809 -21.08 30.16 9.25
CA ILE A 809 -22.09 30.25 8.18
C ILE A 809 -23.50 30.28 8.76
N PHE A 810 -23.80 29.43 9.74
CA PHE A 810 -25.11 29.44 10.41
C PHE A 810 -25.25 30.58 11.43
N GLY A 811 -24.13 31.23 11.80
CA GLY A 811 -24.13 32.20 12.90
C GLY A 811 -24.58 31.59 14.23
N SER A 812 -24.37 30.27 14.40
CA SER A 812 -24.87 29.51 15.55
C SER A 812 -23.90 28.39 15.93
N PRO A 813 -23.07 28.59 16.98
CA PRO A 813 -22.19 27.53 17.49
C PRO A 813 -22.97 26.28 17.93
N LEU A 814 -24.21 26.43 18.37
CA LEU A 814 -25.05 25.31 18.78
C LEU A 814 -25.39 24.39 17.58
N ILE A 815 -25.71 24.96 16.42
CA ILE A 815 -25.96 24.17 15.21
C ILE A 815 -24.67 23.48 14.76
N ALA A 816 -23.55 24.19 14.79
CA ALA A 816 -22.22 23.58 14.48
C ALA A 816 -21.94 22.43 15.44
N ALA A 817 -22.19 22.58 16.73
CA ALA A 817 -22.00 21.51 17.71
C ALA A 817 -22.91 20.29 17.45
N ILE A 818 -24.17 20.51 17.05
CA ILE A 818 -25.09 19.43 16.69
C ILE A 818 -24.57 18.67 15.48
N LEU A 819 -24.15 19.37 14.41
CA LEU A 819 -23.58 18.74 13.20
C LEU A 819 -22.30 17.98 13.52
N THR A 820 -21.35 18.62 14.19
CA THR A 820 -20.06 17.98 14.50
C THR A 820 -20.20 16.78 15.44
N SER A 821 -21.14 16.84 16.41
CA SER A 821 -21.37 15.70 17.31
C SER A 821 -21.87 14.45 16.56
N THR A 822 -22.67 14.62 15.50
CA THR A 822 -23.11 13.48 14.68
C THR A 822 -21.95 12.93 13.84
N LEU A 823 -21.08 13.77 13.30
CA LEU A 823 -19.87 13.33 12.58
C LEU A 823 -18.90 12.55 13.47
N LEU A 824 -18.74 12.97 14.74
CA LEU A 824 -17.89 12.22 15.68
C LEU A 824 -18.48 10.84 16.01
N VAL A 825 -19.80 10.68 16.03
CA VAL A 825 -20.45 9.36 16.16
C VAL A 825 -20.14 8.50 14.94
N THR A 826 -20.24 9.06 13.74
CA THR A 826 -19.90 8.36 12.49
C THR A 826 -18.44 7.93 12.48
N LEU A 827 -17.51 8.84 12.80
CA LEU A 827 -16.08 8.57 12.89
C LEU A 827 -15.79 7.42 13.86
N PHE A 828 -16.42 7.44 15.04
CA PHE A 828 -16.24 6.38 16.03
C PHE A 828 -16.84 5.05 15.55
N GLY A 829 -17.93 5.10 14.75
CA GLY A 829 -18.45 3.95 14.02
C GLY A 829 -17.44 3.34 13.07
N GLN A 830 -16.76 4.17 12.26
CA GLN A 830 -15.71 3.73 11.33
C GLN A 830 -14.53 3.06 12.05
N TYR A 831 -14.07 3.61 13.18
CA TYR A 831 -13.04 2.94 13.99
C TYR A 831 -13.53 1.58 14.52
N GLY A 832 -14.80 1.51 15.00
CA GLY A 832 -15.39 0.26 15.44
C GLY A 832 -15.48 -0.78 14.33
N LEU A 833 -15.88 -0.37 13.12
CA LEU A 833 -15.95 -1.26 11.96
C LEU A 833 -14.57 -1.72 11.52
N GLY A 834 -13.57 -0.82 11.50
CA GLY A 834 -12.17 -1.16 11.21
C GLY A 834 -11.64 -2.22 12.19
N ALA A 835 -11.79 -1.99 13.49
CA ALA A 835 -11.39 -2.92 14.54
C ALA A 835 -12.12 -4.27 14.44
N TYR A 836 -13.40 -4.27 14.09
CA TYR A 836 -14.15 -5.50 13.84
C TYR A 836 -13.61 -6.28 12.65
N PHE A 837 -13.36 -5.62 11.51
CA PHE A 837 -12.82 -6.29 10.33
C PHE A 837 -11.43 -6.84 10.55
N THR A 838 -10.59 -6.16 11.32
CA THR A 838 -9.26 -6.64 11.70
C THR A 838 -9.35 -7.92 12.54
N SER A 839 -10.40 -8.05 13.35
CA SER A 839 -10.64 -9.26 14.15
C SER A 839 -11.16 -10.45 13.34
N VAL A 840 -11.57 -10.23 12.07
CA VAL A 840 -12.04 -11.27 11.15
C VAL A 840 -10.93 -11.58 10.14
N GLU A 841 -10.43 -12.81 10.14
CA GLU A 841 -9.19 -13.21 9.46
C GLU A 841 -9.09 -12.86 7.98
N ASN A 842 -10.19 -12.98 7.22
CA ASN A 842 -10.17 -12.79 5.76
C ASN A 842 -10.52 -11.36 5.32
N TRP A 843 -10.68 -10.44 6.26
CA TRP A 843 -11.10 -9.07 5.97
C TRP A 843 -10.02 -8.07 6.38
N SER A 844 -9.96 -6.96 5.65
CA SER A 844 -9.04 -5.86 5.95
C SER A 844 -9.80 -4.70 6.58
N GLY A 845 -9.52 -4.43 7.85
CA GLY A 845 -10.02 -3.27 8.57
C GLY A 845 -8.92 -2.33 9.03
N ASN A 846 -7.68 -2.61 8.63
CA ASN A 846 -6.51 -1.85 9.01
C ASN A 846 -6.61 -0.39 8.55
N LEU A 847 -6.26 0.52 9.45
CA LEU A 847 -6.11 1.92 9.14
C LEU A 847 -4.67 2.19 8.67
N HIS A 848 -4.50 2.26 7.38
CA HIS A 848 -3.24 2.55 6.72
C HIS A 848 -3.39 3.73 5.76
N PHE A 849 -2.31 4.14 5.14
CA PHE A 849 -2.28 5.32 4.26
C PHE A 849 -3.40 5.35 3.21
N ALA A 850 -3.87 4.23 2.69
CA ALA A 850 -4.93 4.23 1.68
C ALA A 850 -6.34 4.36 2.28
N THR A 851 -6.59 3.86 3.50
CA THR A 851 -7.91 3.87 4.15
C THR A 851 -8.17 5.11 5.00
N LEU A 852 -7.13 5.72 5.56
CA LEU A 852 -7.24 6.95 6.37
C LEU A 852 -7.92 8.11 5.62
N VAL A 853 -7.73 8.20 4.30
CA VAL A 853 -8.39 9.19 3.44
C VAL A 853 -9.92 9.14 3.60
N SER A 854 -10.47 7.92 3.79
CA SER A 854 -11.93 7.74 3.92
C SER A 854 -12.51 8.43 5.14
N LEU A 855 -11.75 8.50 6.25
CA LEU A 855 -12.22 9.10 7.50
C LEU A 855 -12.50 10.61 7.31
N SER A 856 -11.58 11.35 6.73
CA SER A 856 -11.72 12.79 6.50
C SER A 856 -12.72 13.13 5.39
N ILE A 857 -12.71 12.37 4.29
CA ILE A 857 -13.64 12.57 3.17
C ILE A 857 -15.08 12.26 3.61
N ALA A 858 -15.29 11.15 4.33
CA ALA A 858 -16.62 10.78 4.80
C ALA A 858 -17.23 11.85 5.73
N MET A 859 -16.42 12.46 6.60
CA MET A 859 -16.87 13.57 7.46
C MET A 859 -17.30 14.80 6.65
N GLY A 860 -16.55 15.14 5.57
CA GLY A 860 -16.96 16.22 4.66
C GLY A 860 -18.32 15.94 4.04
N LEU A 861 -18.50 14.76 3.45
CA LEU A 861 -19.73 14.33 2.77
C LEU A 861 -20.92 14.16 3.71
N GLY A 862 -20.67 13.67 4.92
CA GLY A 862 -21.73 13.36 5.89
C GLY A 862 -22.45 14.60 6.44
N VAL A 863 -21.70 15.69 6.61
CA VAL A 863 -22.26 16.93 7.17
C VAL A 863 -23.33 17.56 6.27
N ASP A 864 -23.24 17.35 4.97
CA ASP A 864 -24.15 17.90 3.96
C ASP A 864 -25.61 17.58 4.23
N TYR A 865 -25.88 16.33 4.59
CA TYR A 865 -27.25 15.89 4.88
C TYR A 865 -27.84 16.66 6.04
N GLY A 866 -27.06 16.91 7.07
CA GLY A 866 -27.45 17.74 8.21
C GLY A 866 -27.67 19.20 7.81
N ILE A 867 -26.80 19.76 6.98
CA ILE A 867 -26.89 21.13 6.47
C ILE A 867 -28.18 21.32 5.69
N TYR A 868 -28.49 20.44 4.77
CA TYR A 868 -29.72 20.51 3.98
C TYR A 868 -30.98 20.36 4.86
N MET A 869 -30.96 19.42 5.80
CA MET A 869 -32.07 19.22 6.74
C MET A 869 -32.32 20.44 7.62
N ILE A 870 -31.30 21.04 8.23
CA ILE A 870 -31.43 22.22 9.10
C ILE A 870 -31.87 23.44 8.29
N SER A 871 -31.33 23.63 7.09
CA SER A 871 -31.74 24.76 6.22
C SER A 871 -33.19 24.67 5.81
N ARG A 872 -33.68 23.48 5.48
CA ARG A 872 -35.06 23.25 5.11
C ARG A 872 -35.98 23.34 6.31
N LEU A 873 -35.61 22.80 7.48
CA LEU A 873 -36.37 22.97 8.71
C LEU A 873 -36.60 24.45 9.04
N ARG A 874 -35.61 25.31 8.87
CA ARG A 874 -35.74 26.76 9.05
C ARG A 874 -36.77 27.34 8.10
N GLU A 875 -36.70 27.00 6.81
CA GLU A 875 -37.64 27.47 5.78
C GLU A 875 -39.08 27.04 6.12
N GLU A 876 -39.28 25.76 6.47
CA GLU A 876 -40.58 25.22 6.81
C GLU A 876 -41.14 25.81 8.13
N MET A 877 -40.28 26.06 9.11
CA MET A 877 -40.71 26.75 10.35
C MET A 877 -41.25 28.15 10.08
N GLN A 878 -40.65 28.87 9.12
CA GLN A 878 -41.16 30.19 8.70
C GLN A 878 -42.49 30.07 7.93
N LEU A 879 -42.60 29.08 7.03
CA LEU A 879 -43.80 28.87 6.20
C LEU A 879 -45.01 28.37 7.04
N THR A 880 -44.78 27.56 8.05
CA THR A 880 -45.86 26.98 8.91
C THR A 880 -46.18 27.84 10.11
N GLY A 881 -45.55 29.00 10.26
CA GLY A 881 -45.78 29.87 11.43
C GLY A 881 -45.30 29.28 12.75
N GLY A 882 -44.26 28.42 12.71
CA GLY A 882 -43.62 27.83 13.89
C GLY A 882 -44.23 26.49 14.35
N GLN A 883 -45.07 25.85 13.54
CA GLN A 883 -45.61 24.51 13.83
C GLN A 883 -44.59 23.41 13.60
N TRP A 884 -43.88 23.02 14.64
CA TRP A 884 -42.77 22.07 14.54
C TRP A 884 -43.12 20.76 13.84
N ALA A 885 -44.14 20.04 14.30
CA ALA A 885 -44.51 18.74 13.76
C ALA A 885 -44.80 18.78 12.25
N LYS A 886 -45.49 19.83 11.79
CA LYS A 886 -45.83 20.04 10.39
C LYS A 886 -44.60 20.44 9.59
N SER A 887 -43.75 21.30 10.15
CA SER A 887 -42.47 21.69 9.53
C SER A 887 -41.53 20.49 9.36
N LEU A 888 -41.41 19.65 10.38
CA LEU A 888 -40.63 18.43 10.34
C LEU A 888 -41.16 17.45 9.28
N GLN A 889 -42.47 17.21 9.26
CA GLN A 889 -43.09 16.32 8.27
C GLN A 889 -42.84 16.82 6.85
N ASN A 890 -43.05 18.09 6.58
CA ASN A 890 -42.81 18.70 5.26
C ASN A 890 -41.33 18.62 4.86
N THR A 891 -40.40 18.83 5.81
CA THR A 891 -38.98 18.74 5.58
C THR A 891 -38.58 17.30 5.21
N LEU A 892 -39.10 16.30 5.93
CA LEU A 892 -38.83 14.89 5.65
C LEU A 892 -39.46 14.42 4.33
N GLU A 893 -40.66 14.91 3.97
CA GLU A 893 -41.32 14.60 2.69
C GLU A 893 -40.59 15.20 1.47
N THR A 894 -39.87 16.32 1.64
CA THR A 894 -39.18 17.01 0.56
C THR A 894 -37.68 16.75 0.59
N THR A 895 -36.97 17.38 1.52
CA THR A 895 -35.50 17.28 1.63
C THR A 895 -35.05 15.92 2.16
N GLY A 896 -35.77 15.35 3.13
CA GLY A 896 -35.49 14.02 3.63
C GLY A 896 -35.56 12.95 2.52
N ALA A 897 -36.60 13.03 1.66
CA ALA A 897 -36.70 12.15 0.50
C ALA A 897 -35.55 12.36 -0.51
N ALA A 898 -35.13 13.63 -0.72
CA ALA A 898 -33.99 13.93 -1.60
C ALA A 898 -32.64 13.40 -1.02
N VAL A 899 -32.43 13.56 0.28
CA VAL A 899 -31.26 13.03 1.01
C VAL A 899 -31.24 11.50 0.90
N PHE A 900 -32.36 10.83 1.15
CA PHE A 900 -32.47 9.37 1.00
C PHE A 900 -32.17 8.92 -0.45
N ALA A 901 -32.69 9.65 -1.45
CA ALA A 901 -32.43 9.37 -2.83
C ALA A 901 -30.94 9.55 -3.20
N SER A 902 -30.31 10.61 -2.67
CA SER A 902 -28.89 10.89 -2.90
C SER A 902 -27.99 9.78 -2.35
N ILE A 903 -28.26 9.29 -1.13
CA ILE A 903 -27.47 8.19 -0.57
C ILE A 903 -27.60 6.90 -1.37
N VAL A 904 -28.80 6.58 -1.86
CA VAL A 904 -29.00 5.37 -2.67
C VAL A 904 -28.14 5.43 -3.96
N VAL A 905 -28.06 6.59 -4.60
CA VAL A 905 -27.22 6.80 -5.78
C VAL A 905 -25.74 6.72 -5.43
N LEU A 906 -25.35 7.34 -4.31
CA LEU A 906 -23.96 7.30 -3.81
C LEU A 906 -23.52 5.88 -3.50
N LEU A 907 -24.30 5.13 -2.73
CA LEU A 907 -23.99 3.73 -2.41
C LEU A 907 -23.92 2.87 -3.68
N ALA A 908 -24.84 3.08 -4.63
CA ALA A 908 -24.81 2.36 -5.91
C ALA A 908 -23.54 2.67 -6.73
N SER A 909 -23.00 3.89 -6.63
CA SER A 909 -21.77 4.26 -7.33
C SER A 909 -20.52 3.60 -6.72
N PHE A 910 -20.56 3.18 -5.46
CA PHE A 910 -19.45 2.49 -4.80
C PHE A 910 -19.49 0.96 -4.94
N ILE A 911 -20.60 0.36 -5.43
CA ILE A 911 -20.71 -1.08 -5.66
C ILE A 911 -19.50 -1.65 -6.43
N PRO A 912 -19.02 -1.02 -7.52
CA PRO A 912 -17.87 -1.55 -8.24
C PRO A 912 -16.59 -1.62 -7.41
N LEU A 913 -16.38 -0.73 -6.44
CA LEU A 913 -15.22 -0.78 -5.54
C LEU A 913 -15.23 -2.05 -4.70
N LEU A 914 -16.41 -2.55 -4.36
CA LEU A 914 -16.57 -3.81 -3.62
C LEU A 914 -16.23 -5.05 -4.44
N MET A 915 -16.18 -4.93 -5.78
CA MET A 915 -15.92 -6.01 -6.72
C MET A 915 -14.46 -6.13 -7.17
N THR A 916 -13.56 -5.22 -6.74
CA THR A 916 -12.13 -5.29 -7.07
C THR A 916 -11.44 -6.38 -6.25
N GLN A 917 -10.28 -6.85 -6.73
CA GLN A 917 -9.41 -7.73 -5.94
C GLN A 917 -8.48 -6.94 -4.99
N LEU A 918 -8.49 -5.62 -5.09
CA LEU A 918 -7.70 -4.74 -4.22
C LEU A 918 -8.43 -4.54 -2.89
N ALA A 919 -7.88 -5.05 -1.80
CA ALA A 919 -8.49 -4.97 -0.48
C ALA A 919 -8.57 -3.52 0.04
N ASN A 920 -7.55 -2.70 -0.24
CA ASN A 920 -7.54 -1.28 0.13
C ASN A 920 -8.65 -0.48 -0.58
N THR A 921 -8.89 -0.75 -1.87
CA THR A 921 -9.98 -0.13 -2.63
C THR A 921 -11.35 -0.58 -2.12
N TRP A 922 -11.48 -1.87 -1.81
CA TRP A 922 -12.68 -2.43 -1.19
C TRP A 922 -12.95 -1.79 0.18
N ALA A 923 -11.94 -1.71 1.05
CA ALA A 923 -12.05 -1.12 2.37
C ALA A 923 -12.45 0.37 2.30
N LEU A 924 -11.86 1.14 1.38
CA LEU A 924 -12.25 2.53 1.12
C LEU A 924 -13.74 2.64 0.77
N GLY A 925 -14.22 1.79 -0.15
CA GLY A 925 -15.63 1.74 -0.54
C GLY A 925 -16.56 1.40 0.64
N VAL A 926 -16.17 0.45 1.48
CA VAL A 926 -16.92 0.03 2.66
C VAL A 926 -16.97 1.13 3.73
N PHE A 927 -15.83 1.72 4.10
CA PHE A 927 -15.75 2.77 5.12
C PHE A 927 -16.55 4.02 4.72
N ILE A 928 -16.46 4.45 3.46
CA ILE A 928 -17.26 5.60 2.99
C ILE A 928 -18.75 5.22 2.97
N SER A 929 -19.11 4.02 2.51
CA SER A 929 -20.51 3.57 2.46
C SER A 929 -21.13 3.47 3.84
N GLU A 930 -20.40 2.91 4.80
CA GLU A 930 -20.84 2.80 6.20
C GLU A 930 -21.07 4.20 6.82
N ALA A 931 -20.10 5.09 6.67
CA ALA A 931 -20.21 6.45 7.17
C ALA A 931 -21.44 7.17 6.60
N LEU A 932 -21.67 7.10 5.30
CA LEU A 932 -22.80 7.70 4.64
C LEU A 932 -24.15 7.13 5.13
N ILE A 933 -24.21 5.82 5.39
CA ILE A 933 -25.43 5.18 5.96
C ILE A 933 -25.69 5.73 7.36
N ILE A 934 -24.67 5.79 8.22
CA ILE A 934 -24.79 6.34 9.58
C ILE A 934 -25.23 7.81 9.50
N ASP A 935 -24.56 8.62 8.68
CA ASP A 935 -24.82 10.06 8.56
C ASP A 935 -26.24 10.35 8.10
N VAL A 936 -26.78 9.59 7.14
CA VAL A 936 -28.16 9.75 6.70
C VAL A 936 -29.14 9.37 7.81
N VAL A 937 -28.91 8.28 8.52
CA VAL A 937 -29.74 7.90 9.67
C VAL A 937 -29.71 8.99 10.73
N LEU A 938 -28.54 9.53 11.05
CA LEU A 938 -28.39 10.62 12.01
C LEU A 938 -29.06 11.91 11.52
N ALA A 939 -28.89 12.26 10.24
CA ALA A 939 -29.48 13.45 9.62
C ALA A 939 -31.03 13.42 9.62
N LEU A 940 -31.60 12.24 9.35
CA LEU A 940 -33.06 12.08 9.31
C LEU A 940 -33.70 11.89 10.70
N THR A 941 -32.95 11.53 11.73
CA THR A 941 -33.50 11.18 13.06
C THR A 941 -32.90 12.03 14.19
N ILE A 942 -31.60 11.95 14.43
CA ILE A 942 -30.92 12.56 15.58
C ILE A 942 -30.79 14.08 15.42
N ILE A 943 -30.41 14.59 14.25
CA ILE A 943 -30.28 16.04 14.01
C ILE A 943 -31.63 16.75 14.26
N PRO A 944 -32.78 16.34 13.67
CA PRO A 944 -34.06 16.94 13.99
C PRO A 944 -34.44 16.82 15.46
N LEU A 945 -34.10 15.71 16.13
CA LEU A 945 -34.38 15.53 17.55
C LEU A 945 -33.54 16.49 18.41
N LEU A 946 -32.24 16.64 18.15
CA LEU A 946 -31.38 17.60 18.85
C LEU A 946 -31.82 19.05 18.59
N VAL A 947 -32.20 19.40 17.36
CA VAL A 947 -32.76 20.72 17.02
C VAL A 947 -34.04 20.97 17.80
N TYR A 948 -34.91 19.96 17.96
CA TYR A 948 -36.13 20.07 18.76
C TYR A 948 -35.85 20.27 20.25
N VAL A 949 -34.86 19.55 20.80
CA VAL A 949 -34.51 19.63 22.23
C VAL A 949 -33.82 20.95 22.55
N PHE A 950 -32.84 21.34 21.79
CA PHE A 950 -32.01 22.52 22.06
C PHE A 950 -32.59 23.84 21.51
N LYS A 951 -33.56 23.79 20.59
CA LYS A 951 -34.26 24.93 19.99
C LYS A 951 -33.32 26.06 19.54
N PRO A 952 -32.35 25.82 18.66
CA PRO A 952 -31.44 26.85 18.22
C PRO A 952 -32.15 28.04 17.57
N LYS A 953 -31.73 29.26 17.90
CA LYS A 953 -32.34 30.51 17.39
C LYS A 953 -32.36 30.57 15.85
N TYR A 954 -31.41 29.98 15.19
CA TYR A 954 -31.36 29.91 13.74
C TYR A 954 -32.61 29.27 13.12
N VAL A 955 -33.17 28.22 13.75
CA VAL A 955 -34.35 27.50 13.26
C VAL A 955 -35.64 28.08 13.85
N PHE A 956 -35.66 28.36 15.15
CA PHE A 956 -36.86 28.79 15.87
C PHE A 956 -37.08 30.33 15.89
N GLY A 957 -36.05 31.12 15.49
CA GLY A 957 -36.09 32.59 15.62
C GLY A 957 -35.98 33.03 17.09
N ASP A 958 -36.22 34.32 17.33
CA ASP A 958 -36.20 34.89 18.70
C ASP A 958 -37.52 34.66 19.49
N LYS A 959 -38.47 33.92 18.95
CA LYS A 959 -39.68 33.53 19.69
C LYS A 959 -39.36 32.32 20.60
N LYS A 960 -39.40 32.57 21.89
CA LYS A 960 -39.38 31.55 22.93
C LYS A 960 -40.60 30.63 22.87
#